data_cdf29a4961f93cb44226ca8154ba45fe
#
_entry.id   cdf29a4961f93cb44226ca8154ba45fe
#
_cell.length_a   1.000
_cell.length_b   1.000
_cell.length_c   1.000
_cell.angle_alpha   90.00
_cell.angle_beta   90.00
_cell.angle_gamma   90.00
#
_symmetry.space_group_name_H-M   'P 1'
#
loop_
_entity.id
_entity.type
_entity.pdbx_description
1 polymer ?
#
loop_
_entity_poly.entity_id
_entity_poly.type
_entity_poly.pdbx_seq_one_letter_code
_entity_poly.pdbx_strand_id
1 'polypeptide(L)'
;MPFCLLSVILQKSLTSHLNFNIILSRKLGELLLKRRVVMKFKKAVSVILAAVFVLSAGITENTNQKSALAAESKSRVSVHDPSVFKDEQTGTYYVFGSHIEAAKSADLQNWTSFANGYAKNNNVLFGDLSQNLKGAFDWAGEDLEDCVGGYAVWAPDVIYNPDYINNDGSKGAYLMYFCTSSTYMRSVIAFAASKSAEGPYEFVDTLIYSGFTENDSYATSTTKNVNRKYTSTNIDELIDAGEVTYNSDWFSSSSYNNYLYPNAIDPTIYYDTDGKMYMCYGSWSGGIFTLEMNPETGRCIHPETGKTADGRMVDSYFGTKISGGYYKSGEGPFIEYNADTGYYYLWTTYGGLFSDGGYNMRVFRSDNPLGPFYDAAGKPAVLEASTSLDSVGLKVMGNHKFSSLSTAYMACGHNSVLKDDDGQWYLFNHVRFNDGTEYHEVRVHSMYFNSEGWPVVAPYEYSGDKMSETGYNINDITGEYEFINHGNDTSSAIHEYSLITLNEDGTVSGSASGTWSQADDSSAAEITISGQKYYGYFMEIHDESGTDKKVMAFSAVGSNNQTVWGVKNTAAGSDIESEKVIDYTNKNSSIVYNAESAEASSSEVYIGDTELLNGVSYYVANKNSGMVLELADGKTSNGTNIHQWSKLGGKQQEWKFVALDNGYCKIVSMADERKCITVSENSAENGVNIELSDYVGSDAQQWKFIKNGSFYGIVSKCSADTAGMDIYDWSVENGGNLNQWNYWGGDCQLWSVTPVYPAVNDGIYTLKNINSGKWISAESSGNVVQSSKPEGWSIKSIDDNYYVILNEHGKSLTVESGNGDNGKNIYISEYTGAESQKFNIICNKDGSYSVMTAVSDNKSSLDVYEVSKEDGANICQWEFWAGEGQKFIIEPVNTEKAVSGDVNADGAFDISDAVTLQKYILGKGSLVNFSNGDMNNDNIIDIFDVTAMKKLLK
;
A
#
# COMPACT_ATOMS: atom_id res chain seq x y z
N MET A 1 -24.21 -64.08 47.65
CA MET A 1 -23.23 -64.15 46.52
C MET A 1 -23.61 -63.23 45.38
N PRO A 2 -23.43 -61.94 45.54
CA PRO A 2 -23.30 -61.14 44.33
C PRO A 2 -22.10 -60.12 44.34
N PHE A 3 -21.19 -60.25 45.35
CA PHE A 3 -20.06 -59.24 45.40
C PHE A 3 -18.77 -59.76 44.77
N CYS A 4 -18.66 -61.01 44.34
CA CYS A 4 -17.43 -61.58 43.72
C CYS A 4 -17.40 -61.44 42.18
N LEU A 5 -18.50 -61.11 41.49
CA LEU A 5 -18.49 -60.98 40.02
C LEU A 5 -18.11 -59.57 39.54
N LEU A 6 -18.28 -58.51 40.35
CA LEU A 6 -17.98 -57.15 40.00
C LEU A 6 -16.47 -56.78 40.03
N SER A 7 -15.70 -57.50 40.89
CA SER A 7 -14.26 -57.28 41.03
C SER A 7 -13.46 -57.84 39.85
N VAL A 8 -13.94 -58.96 39.25
CA VAL A 8 -13.26 -59.63 38.12
C VAL A 8 -13.48 -58.87 36.80
N ILE A 9 -14.65 -58.18 36.64
CA ILE A 9 -14.96 -57.39 35.46
C ILE A 9 -14.21 -56.05 35.47
N LEU A 10 -14.07 -55.40 36.63
CA LEU A 10 -13.29 -54.18 36.78
C LEU A 10 -11.78 -54.40 36.59
N GLN A 11 -11.25 -55.54 37.06
CA GLN A 11 -9.81 -55.87 36.90
C GLN A 11 -9.46 -56.26 35.46
N LYS A 12 -10.35 -56.84 34.65
CA LYS A 12 -10.15 -57.10 33.24
C LYS A 12 -10.31 -55.82 32.40
N SER A 13 -11.16 -54.85 32.77
CA SER A 13 -11.32 -53.60 32.09
C SER A 13 -10.12 -52.68 32.30
N LEU A 14 -9.54 -52.61 33.52
CA LEU A 14 -8.36 -51.80 33.81
C LEU A 14 -7.08 -52.33 33.11
N THR A 15 -6.90 -53.66 33.02
CA THR A 15 -5.71 -54.25 32.38
C THR A 15 -5.78 -54.09 30.84
N SER A 16 -6.97 -54.07 30.24
CA SER A 16 -7.10 -53.83 28.80
C SER A 16 -6.85 -52.34 28.44
N HIS A 17 -7.25 -51.39 29.29
CA HIS A 17 -7.00 -49.98 29.09
C HIS A 17 -5.52 -49.59 29.29
N LEU A 18 -4.83 -50.22 30.29
CA LEU A 18 -3.40 -50.01 30.48
C LEU A 18 -2.56 -50.55 29.32
N ASN A 19 -2.89 -51.72 28.79
CA ASN A 19 -2.19 -52.31 27.66
C ASN A 19 -2.43 -51.54 26.36
N PHE A 20 -3.64 -50.95 26.17
CA PHE A 20 -3.93 -50.12 24.99
C PHE A 20 -3.16 -48.80 25.03
N ASN A 21 -3.05 -48.15 26.19
CA ASN A 21 -2.29 -46.92 26.36
C ASN A 21 -0.78 -47.11 26.19
N ILE A 22 -0.22 -48.25 26.62
CA ILE A 22 1.20 -48.58 26.46
C ILE A 22 1.51 -48.87 24.97
N ILE A 23 0.60 -49.52 24.24
CA ILE A 23 0.76 -49.79 22.80
C ILE A 23 0.61 -48.48 22.00
N LEU A 24 -0.32 -47.58 22.37
CA LEU A 24 -0.52 -46.30 21.71
C LEU A 24 0.68 -45.37 21.95
N SER A 25 1.23 -45.31 23.15
CA SER A 25 2.40 -44.49 23.48
C SER A 25 3.68 -44.98 22.79
N ARG A 26 3.87 -46.32 22.65
CA ARG A 26 4.99 -46.86 21.86
C ARG A 26 4.86 -46.57 20.37
N LYS A 27 3.67 -46.72 19.76
CA LYS A 27 3.44 -46.36 18.34
C LYS A 27 3.57 -44.86 18.09
N LEU A 28 3.13 -44.01 19.03
CA LEU A 28 3.31 -42.56 18.93
C LEU A 28 4.79 -42.15 19.05
N GLY A 29 5.53 -42.81 19.98
CA GLY A 29 6.97 -42.62 20.13
C GLY A 29 7.77 -43.01 18.87
N GLU A 30 7.43 -44.13 18.24
CA GLU A 30 8.05 -44.57 16.98
C GLU A 30 7.69 -43.65 15.80
N LEU A 31 6.44 -43.11 15.74
CA LEU A 31 6.04 -42.17 14.73
C LEU A 31 6.76 -40.82 14.90
N LEU A 32 6.94 -40.36 16.14
CA LEU A 32 7.66 -39.11 16.43
C LEU A 32 9.18 -39.26 16.16
N LEU A 33 9.75 -40.46 16.41
CA LEU A 33 11.14 -40.69 16.07
C LEU A 33 11.36 -40.76 14.55
N LYS A 34 10.46 -41.38 13.79
CA LYS A 34 10.51 -41.40 12.30
C LYS A 34 10.32 -39.99 11.72
N ARG A 35 9.44 -39.18 12.28
CA ARG A 35 9.30 -37.76 11.84
C ARG A 35 10.56 -36.91 12.12
N ARG A 36 11.20 -37.09 13.28
CA ARG A 36 12.46 -36.41 13.60
C ARG A 36 13.63 -36.84 12.67
N VAL A 37 13.69 -38.11 12.29
CA VAL A 37 14.72 -38.60 11.35
C VAL A 37 14.45 -38.07 9.94
N VAL A 38 13.19 -38.04 9.48
CA VAL A 38 12.80 -37.50 8.16
C VAL A 38 13.02 -35.99 8.08
N MET A 39 12.73 -35.23 9.17
CA MET A 39 13.00 -33.78 9.20
C MET A 39 14.52 -33.49 9.22
N LYS A 40 15.34 -34.30 9.91
CA LYS A 40 16.79 -34.12 9.83
C LYS A 40 17.34 -34.48 8.44
N PHE A 41 16.77 -35.48 7.79
CA PHE A 41 17.18 -35.87 6.44
C PHE A 41 16.75 -34.81 5.38
N LYS A 42 15.55 -34.25 5.50
CA LYS A 42 15.09 -33.14 4.62
C LYS A 42 15.92 -31.86 4.82
N LYS A 43 16.30 -31.51 6.05
CA LYS A 43 17.22 -30.40 6.31
C LYS A 43 18.63 -30.65 5.76
N ALA A 44 19.14 -31.87 5.84
CA ALA A 44 20.45 -32.19 5.27
C ALA A 44 20.44 -32.19 3.73
N VAL A 45 19.34 -32.60 3.09
CA VAL A 45 19.20 -32.59 1.62
C VAL A 45 18.98 -31.16 1.11
N SER A 46 18.25 -30.30 1.84
CA SER A 46 18.08 -28.88 1.49
C SER A 46 19.39 -28.10 1.59
N VAL A 47 20.23 -28.39 2.59
CA VAL A 47 21.55 -27.77 2.71
C VAL A 47 22.51 -28.23 1.60
N ILE A 48 22.42 -29.48 1.14
CA ILE A 48 23.25 -30.01 0.05
C ILE A 48 22.78 -29.46 -1.30
N LEU A 49 21.50 -29.30 -1.54
CA LEU A 49 20.96 -28.68 -2.76
C LEU A 49 21.27 -27.18 -2.83
N ALA A 50 21.19 -26.45 -1.71
CA ALA A 50 21.62 -25.04 -1.67
C ALA A 50 23.12 -24.88 -1.93
N ALA A 51 23.96 -25.83 -1.49
CA ALA A 51 25.41 -25.79 -1.74
C ALA A 51 25.80 -26.13 -3.19
N VAL A 52 24.95 -26.83 -3.96
CA VAL A 52 25.20 -27.15 -5.38
C VAL A 52 24.76 -26.00 -6.31
N PHE A 53 23.77 -25.19 -5.92
CA PHE A 53 23.34 -24.03 -6.72
C PHE A 53 24.28 -22.82 -6.58
N VAL A 54 25.08 -22.72 -5.52
CA VAL A 54 26.06 -21.62 -5.32
C VAL A 54 27.39 -21.85 -6.06
N LEU A 55 27.62 -23.03 -6.62
CA LEU A 55 28.89 -23.37 -7.31
C LEU A 55 28.87 -23.16 -8.83
N SER A 56 27.77 -22.70 -9.43
CA SER A 56 27.65 -22.47 -10.87
C SER A 56 27.57 -21.01 -11.33
N ALA A 57 27.64 -20.05 -10.41
CA ALA A 57 27.70 -18.62 -10.75
C ALA A 57 29.02 -18.03 -10.26
N GLY A 58 30.05 -18.15 -10.98
CA GLY A 58 31.35 -17.54 -10.76
C GLY A 58 32.03 -17.18 -12.07
N ILE A 59 32.39 -15.92 -12.17
CA ILE A 59 33.32 -15.23 -13.10
C ILE A 59 32.62 -14.33 -14.10
N THR A 60 32.56 -13.04 -13.76
CA THR A 60 32.92 -11.94 -14.66
C THR A 60 33.37 -10.72 -13.87
N GLU A 61 34.30 -10.01 -14.47
CA GLU A 61 35.23 -9.07 -13.88
C GLU A 61 34.66 -7.66 -13.64
N ASN A 62 35.06 -7.12 -12.49
CA ASN A 62 35.49 -5.74 -12.15
C ASN A 62 35.22 -4.58 -13.12
N THR A 63 34.49 -3.60 -12.65
CA THR A 63 34.84 -2.19 -12.80
C THR A 63 34.39 -1.38 -11.58
N ASN A 64 35.27 -0.52 -11.09
CA ASN A 64 35.13 0.37 -9.97
C ASN A 64 33.85 1.21 -10.03
N GLN A 65 33.01 1.15 -8.99
CA GLN A 65 32.10 2.23 -8.66
C GLN A 65 32.17 2.57 -7.17
N LYS A 66 32.30 3.87 -6.91
CA LYS A 66 32.21 4.48 -5.58
C LYS A 66 30.84 4.19 -4.99
N SER A 67 30.79 3.71 -3.76
CA SER A 67 29.57 3.53 -3.00
C SER A 67 28.86 4.86 -2.76
N ALA A 68 27.71 5.03 -3.38
CA ALA A 68 26.69 5.98 -2.92
C ALA A 68 25.87 5.31 -1.80
N LEU A 69 25.43 6.08 -0.83
CA LEU A 69 24.49 5.65 0.19
C LEU A 69 23.27 5.02 -0.48
N ALA A 70 22.92 3.80 -0.11
CA ALA A 70 21.74 3.15 -0.64
C ALA A 70 20.49 3.87 -0.12
N ALA A 71 19.66 4.35 -1.05
CA ALA A 71 18.28 4.71 -0.75
C ALA A 71 17.53 3.51 -0.16
N GLU A 72 16.56 3.73 0.69
CA GLU A 72 15.67 2.66 1.17
C GLU A 72 15.13 1.91 -0.05
N SER A 73 15.42 0.62 -0.13
CA SER A 73 14.95 -0.19 -1.26
C SER A 73 13.46 -0.43 -1.11
N LYS A 74 12.64 0.14 -2.02
CA LYS A 74 11.21 -0.17 -2.11
C LYS A 74 11.00 -1.68 -2.17
N SER A 75 10.02 -2.16 -1.42
CA SER A 75 9.61 -3.56 -1.48
C SER A 75 8.66 -3.77 -2.66
N ARG A 76 9.15 -4.38 -3.73
CA ARG A 76 8.40 -4.64 -4.96
C ARG A 76 7.88 -6.07 -5.00
N VAL A 77 6.82 -6.29 -5.76
CA VAL A 77 6.17 -7.59 -5.93
C VAL A 77 5.99 -7.93 -7.40
N SER A 78 6.02 -9.23 -7.67
CA SER A 78 5.65 -9.79 -8.96
C SER A 78 4.15 -10.10 -8.91
N VAL A 79 3.35 -9.32 -9.61
CA VAL A 79 1.94 -9.56 -9.87
C VAL A 79 1.67 -9.21 -11.32
N HIS A 80 1.20 -10.18 -12.11
CA HIS A 80 0.89 -10.00 -13.52
C HIS A 80 -0.56 -9.52 -13.66
N ASP A 81 -0.82 -8.62 -14.62
CA ASP A 81 -2.17 -8.06 -14.87
C ASP A 81 -2.78 -7.42 -13.61
N PRO A 82 -2.10 -6.44 -13.00
CA PRO A 82 -2.50 -5.93 -11.69
C PRO A 82 -3.82 -5.15 -11.75
N SER A 83 -4.85 -5.64 -11.03
CA SER A 83 -6.03 -4.88 -10.67
C SER A 83 -5.86 -4.32 -9.28
N VAL A 84 -5.95 -3.00 -9.13
CA VAL A 84 -5.84 -2.31 -7.86
C VAL A 84 -7.19 -2.19 -7.17
N PHE A 85 -7.19 -2.39 -5.87
CA PHE A 85 -8.33 -2.16 -5.00
C PHE A 85 -7.87 -1.51 -3.70
N LYS A 86 -8.51 -0.42 -3.28
CA LYS A 86 -8.34 0.16 -1.94
C LYS A 86 -9.50 -0.28 -1.07
N ASP A 87 -9.21 -0.95 0.03
CA ASP A 87 -10.24 -1.32 0.99
C ASP A 87 -10.56 -0.11 1.89
N GLU A 88 -11.73 0.46 1.68
CA GLU A 88 -12.25 1.61 2.44
C GLU A 88 -12.36 1.35 3.95
N GLN A 89 -12.41 0.07 4.36
CA GLN A 89 -12.56 -0.29 5.77
C GLN A 89 -11.23 -0.25 6.51
N THR A 90 -10.15 -0.57 5.83
CA THR A 90 -8.80 -0.68 6.43
C THR A 90 -7.82 0.36 5.91
N GLY A 91 -8.13 1.04 4.81
CA GLY A 91 -7.22 1.94 4.10
C GLY A 91 -6.08 1.19 3.40
N THR A 92 -6.14 -0.13 3.32
CA THR A 92 -5.11 -0.96 2.71
C THR A 92 -5.28 -1.02 1.20
N TYR A 93 -4.20 -0.84 0.46
CA TYR A 93 -4.17 -1.05 -0.98
C TYR A 93 -3.85 -2.50 -1.30
N TYR A 94 -4.60 -3.07 -2.21
CA TYR A 94 -4.41 -4.43 -2.70
C TYR A 94 -4.17 -4.41 -4.20
N VAL A 95 -3.33 -5.31 -4.68
CA VAL A 95 -3.25 -5.68 -6.09
C VAL A 95 -3.48 -7.17 -6.23
N PHE A 96 -4.37 -7.54 -7.15
CA PHE A 96 -4.66 -8.92 -7.52
C PHE A 96 -4.26 -9.13 -8.96
N GLY A 97 -3.79 -10.29 -9.31
CA GLY A 97 -3.36 -10.56 -10.67
C GLY A 97 -3.45 -12.01 -11.07
N SER A 98 -3.07 -12.26 -12.32
CA SER A 98 -3.02 -13.59 -12.92
C SER A 98 -2.19 -14.56 -12.07
N HIS A 99 -2.43 -15.87 -12.23
CA HIS A 99 -1.72 -16.95 -11.54
C HIS A 99 -2.00 -17.04 -10.02
N ILE A 100 -3.11 -16.48 -9.54
CA ILE A 100 -3.46 -16.44 -8.10
C ILE A 100 -2.41 -15.64 -7.32
N GLU A 101 -1.91 -14.57 -7.91
CA GLU A 101 -0.99 -13.63 -7.27
C GLU A 101 -1.76 -12.49 -6.62
N ALA A 102 -1.28 -12.06 -5.47
CA ALA A 102 -1.83 -10.91 -4.76
C ALA A 102 -0.82 -10.30 -3.80
N ALA A 103 -0.90 -9.00 -3.64
CA ALA A 103 -0.07 -8.26 -2.69
C ALA A 103 -0.83 -7.08 -2.09
N LYS A 104 -0.32 -6.55 -0.99
CA LYS A 104 -0.90 -5.41 -0.29
C LYS A 104 0.17 -4.39 0.11
N SER A 105 -0.26 -3.14 0.26
CA SER A 105 0.58 -2.03 0.69
C SER A 105 -0.23 -1.05 1.54
N ALA A 106 0.45 -0.33 2.44
CA ALA A 106 -0.13 0.79 3.17
C ALA A 106 0.24 2.16 2.56
N ASP A 107 1.24 2.21 1.66
CA ASP A 107 1.88 3.44 1.19
C ASP A 107 2.12 3.49 -0.33
N LEU A 108 1.67 2.50 -1.08
CA LEU A 108 1.86 2.35 -2.52
C LEU A 108 3.32 2.14 -2.97
N GLN A 109 4.27 2.14 -2.04
CA GLN A 109 5.71 2.01 -2.30
C GLN A 109 6.26 0.68 -1.80
N ASN A 110 5.72 0.19 -0.67
CA ASN A 110 6.18 -1.03 -0.02
C ASN A 110 5.09 -2.10 -0.09
N TRP A 111 5.30 -3.09 -0.94
CA TRP A 111 4.35 -4.14 -1.22
C TRP A 111 4.75 -5.45 -0.55
N THR A 112 3.78 -6.17 -0.03
CA THR A 112 3.97 -7.50 0.57
C THR A 112 3.01 -8.49 -0.07
N SER A 113 3.55 -9.55 -0.69
CA SER A 113 2.73 -10.64 -1.22
C SER A 113 2.13 -11.43 -0.06
N PHE A 114 0.81 -11.70 -0.14
CA PHE A 114 0.11 -12.58 0.80
C PHE A 114 -0.44 -13.85 0.13
N ALA A 115 -0.39 -13.92 -1.19
CA ALA A 115 -0.79 -15.09 -1.94
C ALA A 115 0.23 -16.24 -1.81
N ASN A 116 -0.23 -17.48 -2.02
CA ASN A 116 0.60 -18.67 -1.98
C ASN A 116 0.53 -19.50 -3.27
N GLY A 117 0.26 -18.85 -4.39
CA GLY A 117 0.22 -19.39 -5.74
C GLY A 117 -0.76 -20.56 -5.86
N TYR A 118 -0.34 -21.67 -6.45
CA TYR A 118 -1.17 -22.85 -6.68
C TYR A 118 -1.22 -23.85 -5.50
N ALA A 119 -1.11 -23.40 -4.27
CA ALA A 119 -1.24 -24.26 -3.10
C ALA A 119 -2.66 -24.85 -3.00
N LYS A 120 -2.81 -26.14 -3.32
CA LYS A 120 -4.11 -26.76 -3.63
C LYS A 120 -5.12 -26.75 -2.48
N ASN A 121 -4.71 -27.16 -1.26
CA ASN A 121 -5.66 -27.44 -0.17
C ASN A 121 -5.74 -26.34 0.88
N ASN A 122 -4.90 -25.33 0.77
CA ASN A 122 -4.80 -24.23 1.71
C ASN A 122 -4.39 -22.94 0.98
N ASN A 123 -4.97 -22.71 -0.18
CA ASN A 123 -4.80 -21.48 -0.92
C ASN A 123 -5.33 -20.31 -0.10
N VAL A 124 -4.59 -19.21 -0.04
CA VAL A 124 -5.02 -18.04 0.72
C VAL A 124 -6.26 -17.43 0.09
N LEU A 125 -6.27 -17.28 -1.24
CA LEU A 125 -7.37 -16.59 -1.93
C LEU A 125 -8.61 -17.48 -2.13
N PHE A 126 -8.45 -18.80 -2.30
CA PHE A 126 -9.57 -19.68 -2.68
C PHE A 126 -9.78 -20.89 -1.76
N GLY A 127 -8.99 -21.05 -0.72
CA GLY A 127 -9.09 -22.22 0.17
C GLY A 127 -8.71 -23.54 -0.51
N ASP A 128 -9.67 -24.41 -0.84
CA ASP A 128 -9.42 -25.62 -1.62
C ASP A 128 -9.68 -25.34 -3.10
N LEU A 129 -8.63 -25.19 -3.89
CA LEU A 129 -8.72 -24.90 -5.32
C LEU A 129 -9.56 -25.93 -6.09
N SER A 130 -9.47 -27.21 -5.72
CA SER A 130 -10.20 -28.28 -6.40
C SER A 130 -11.73 -28.23 -6.17
N GLN A 131 -12.17 -27.45 -5.20
CA GLN A 131 -13.58 -27.20 -4.92
C GLN A 131 -13.99 -25.83 -5.47
N ASN A 132 -13.23 -24.78 -5.12
CA ASN A 132 -13.61 -23.39 -5.37
C ASN A 132 -13.25 -22.88 -6.78
N LEU A 133 -12.47 -23.61 -7.57
CA LEU A 133 -12.23 -23.28 -8.97
C LEU A 133 -12.85 -24.28 -9.95
N LYS A 134 -13.37 -25.42 -9.47
CA LYS A 134 -13.88 -26.48 -10.34
C LYS A 134 -14.92 -25.99 -11.35
N GLY A 135 -15.88 -25.19 -10.92
CA GLY A 135 -16.95 -24.67 -11.79
C GLY A 135 -16.41 -23.82 -12.94
N ALA A 136 -15.40 -22.99 -12.68
CA ALA A 136 -14.75 -22.18 -13.69
C ALA A 136 -13.97 -23.02 -14.73
N PHE A 137 -13.40 -24.16 -14.32
CA PHE A 137 -12.64 -25.04 -15.20
C PHE A 137 -13.46 -26.14 -15.90
N ASP A 138 -14.73 -26.32 -15.57
CA ASP A 138 -15.60 -27.28 -16.25
C ASP A 138 -15.72 -27.02 -17.76
N TRP A 139 -15.60 -25.74 -18.20
CA TRP A 139 -15.58 -25.33 -19.60
C TRP A 139 -14.17 -25.26 -20.19
N ALA A 140 -13.27 -24.50 -19.59
CA ALA A 140 -11.91 -24.32 -20.08
C ALA A 140 -11.14 -25.65 -20.13
N GLY A 141 -11.30 -26.52 -19.13
CA GLY A 141 -10.64 -27.80 -18.97
C GLY A 141 -9.43 -27.73 -18.06
N GLU A 142 -9.07 -28.86 -17.45
CA GLU A 142 -8.00 -28.95 -16.48
C GLU A 142 -6.68 -29.50 -17.08
N ASP A 143 -6.74 -30.10 -18.24
CA ASP A 143 -5.70 -30.91 -18.84
C ASP A 143 -4.92 -30.20 -19.97
N LEU A 144 -5.19 -28.91 -20.17
CA LEU A 144 -4.42 -28.07 -21.10
C LEU A 144 -3.30 -27.32 -20.37
N GLU A 145 -2.21 -27.05 -21.09
CA GLU A 145 -1.01 -26.42 -20.54
C GLU A 145 -1.30 -25.09 -19.87
N ASP A 146 -2.12 -24.25 -20.49
CA ASP A 146 -2.49 -22.93 -19.98
C ASP A 146 -3.39 -22.99 -18.75
N CYS A 147 -3.94 -24.13 -18.38
CA CYS A 147 -4.82 -24.32 -17.23
C CYS A 147 -4.06 -24.73 -15.96
N VAL A 148 -2.82 -25.12 -16.04
CA VAL A 148 -1.99 -25.59 -14.90
C VAL A 148 -2.74 -26.56 -13.98
N GLY A 149 -3.34 -27.62 -14.58
CA GLY A 149 -4.12 -28.62 -13.84
C GLY A 149 -5.45 -28.10 -13.28
N GLY A 150 -6.01 -27.04 -13.85
CA GLY A 150 -7.26 -26.44 -13.42
C GLY A 150 -7.12 -25.32 -12.40
N TYR A 151 -5.97 -24.68 -12.32
CA TYR A 151 -5.72 -23.65 -11.29
C TYR A 151 -5.23 -22.31 -11.85
N ALA A 152 -4.96 -22.18 -13.14
CA ALA A 152 -4.57 -20.91 -13.75
C ALA A 152 -5.78 -19.97 -13.88
N VAL A 153 -5.85 -19.00 -13.01
CA VAL A 153 -6.78 -17.87 -13.02
C VAL A 153 -6.09 -16.68 -13.66
N TRP A 154 -6.79 -15.98 -14.55
CA TRP A 154 -6.23 -14.85 -15.30
C TRP A 154 -6.97 -13.56 -14.98
N ALA A 155 -6.22 -12.44 -14.97
CA ALA A 155 -6.67 -11.05 -14.87
C ALA A 155 -7.90 -10.86 -13.97
N PRO A 156 -7.79 -11.14 -12.66
CA PRO A 156 -8.89 -10.92 -11.74
C PRO A 156 -9.11 -9.44 -11.48
N ASP A 157 -10.35 -9.04 -11.25
CA ASP A 157 -10.73 -7.74 -10.72
C ASP A 157 -11.48 -7.91 -9.41
N VAL A 158 -11.13 -7.13 -8.39
CA VAL A 158 -11.72 -7.23 -7.05
C VAL A 158 -12.35 -5.92 -6.65
N ILE A 159 -13.61 -6.00 -6.23
CA ILE A 159 -14.35 -4.86 -5.68
C ILE A 159 -15.01 -5.22 -4.36
N TYR A 160 -15.27 -4.22 -3.51
CA TYR A 160 -16.25 -4.36 -2.43
C TYR A 160 -17.63 -3.94 -2.93
N ASN A 161 -18.59 -4.87 -2.90
CA ASN A 161 -19.97 -4.56 -3.29
C ASN A 161 -20.89 -4.60 -2.05
N PRO A 162 -21.34 -3.44 -1.55
CA PRO A 162 -22.15 -3.35 -0.33
C PRO A 162 -23.58 -3.90 -0.51
N ASP A 163 -24.06 -3.99 -1.74
CA ASP A 163 -25.42 -4.45 -2.06
C ASP A 163 -25.54 -5.94 -2.35
N TYR A 164 -24.41 -6.62 -2.55
CA TYR A 164 -24.38 -8.05 -2.80
C TYR A 164 -25.05 -8.85 -1.67
N ILE A 165 -25.97 -9.73 -2.03
CA ILE A 165 -26.70 -10.58 -1.09
C ILE A 165 -26.01 -11.95 -1.00
N ASN A 166 -25.37 -12.21 0.11
CA ASN A 166 -24.72 -13.50 0.38
C ASN A 166 -25.72 -14.65 0.55
N ASN A 167 -25.27 -15.88 0.44
CA ASN A 167 -26.10 -17.09 0.62
C ASN A 167 -26.77 -17.16 2.02
N ASP A 168 -26.20 -16.53 3.02
CA ASP A 168 -26.78 -16.42 4.37
C ASP A 168 -27.77 -15.27 4.54
N GLY A 169 -28.04 -14.52 3.47
CA GLY A 169 -28.90 -13.34 3.43
C GLY A 169 -28.26 -12.05 3.97
N SER A 170 -27.01 -12.06 4.37
CA SER A 170 -26.28 -10.85 4.75
C SER A 170 -25.90 -10.04 3.51
N LYS A 171 -25.83 -8.70 3.62
CA LYS A 171 -25.36 -7.81 2.56
C LYS A 171 -23.88 -7.49 2.70
N GLY A 172 -23.28 -7.23 1.54
CA GLY A 172 -21.88 -6.81 1.40
C GLY A 172 -20.91 -7.99 1.29
N ALA A 173 -20.08 -7.94 0.26
CA ALA A 173 -19.00 -8.90 0.04
C ALA A 173 -17.91 -8.27 -0.85
N TYR A 174 -16.71 -8.79 -0.73
CA TYR A 174 -15.67 -8.62 -1.74
C TYR A 174 -15.98 -9.62 -2.86
N LEU A 175 -16.09 -9.12 -4.08
CA LEU A 175 -16.36 -9.93 -5.27
C LEU A 175 -15.07 -9.92 -6.12
N MET A 176 -14.60 -11.10 -6.47
CA MET A 176 -13.49 -11.28 -7.40
C MET A 176 -14.07 -11.82 -8.71
N TYR A 177 -14.01 -11.01 -9.77
CA TYR A 177 -14.30 -11.42 -11.13
C TYR A 177 -13.01 -11.85 -11.79
N PHE A 178 -13.00 -13.01 -12.43
CA PHE A 178 -11.80 -13.58 -13.04
C PHE A 178 -12.15 -14.43 -14.24
N CYS A 179 -11.16 -14.79 -15.01
CA CYS A 179 -11.39 -15.70 -16.13
C CYS A 179 -10.48 -16.91 -16.07
N THR A 180 -10.93 -17.96 -16.76
CA THR A 180 -10.14 -19.15 -17.05
C THR A 180 -10.16 -19.39 -18.56
N SER A 181 -9.03 -19.84 -19.13
CA SER A 181 -8.88 -20.01 -20.57
C SER A 181 -8.03 -21.23 -20.85
N SER A 182 -8.33 -21.93 -21.95
CA SER A 182 -7.55 -23.11 -22.37
C SER A 182 -6.87 -22.95 -23.73
N THR A 183 -7.53 -22.41 -24.72
CA THR A 183 -6.99 -22.23 -26.06
C THR A 183 -7.59 -20.99 -26.69
N TYR A 184 -6.82 -19.93 -26.77
CA TYR A 184 -7.10 -18.65 -27.41
C TYR A 184 -8.53 -18.07 -27.30
N MET A 185 -9.58 -18.87 -27.30
CA MET A 185 -10.97 -18.43 -27.37
C MET A 185 -11.90 -19.23 -26.46
N ARG A 186 -11.45 -20.39 -25.97
CA ARG A 186 -12.26 -21.22 -25.08
C ARG A 186 -12.07 -20.77 -23.65
N SER A 187 -12.81 -19.76 -23.29
CA SER A 187 -12.68 -19.04 -22.04
C SER A 187 -14.03 -18.87 -21.37
N VAL A 188 -14.00 -18.61 -20.07
CA VAL A 188 -15.17 -18.26 -19.28
C VAL A 188 -14.81 -17.21 -18.25
N ILE A 189 -15.67 -16.22 -18.08
CA ILE A 189 -15.64 -15.30 -16.95
C ILE A 189 -16.48 -15.90 -15.84
N ALA A 190 -15.91 -15.93 -14.65
CA ALA A 190 -16.51 -16.42 -13.42
C ALA A 190 -16.33 -15.38 -12.31
N PHE A 191 -17.04 -15.56 -11.20
CA PHE A 191 -16.79 -14.76 -10.02
C PHE A 191 -16.92 -15.58 -8.74
N ALA A 192 -16.27 -15.08 -7.72
CA ALA A 192 -16.25 -15.64 -6.36
C ALA A 192 -16.47 -14.52 -5.35
N ALA A 193 -16.98 -14.86 -4.18
CA ALA A 193 -17.31 -13.91 -3.13
C ALA A 193 -16.59 -14.24 -1.81
N SER A 194 -16.22 -13.22 -1.06
CA SER A 194 -15.61 -13.35 0.27
C SER A 194 -16.09 -12.28 1.23
N LYS A 195 -16.00 -12.56 2.54
CA LYS A 195 -16.22 -11.58 3.61
C LYS A 195 -14.94 -10.78 3.94
N SER A 196 -13.82 -11.12 3.34
CA SER A 196 -12.51 -10.50 3.53
C SER A 196 -11.86 -10.23 2.18
N ALA A 197 -11.19 -9.07 2.03
CA ALA A 197 -10.41 -8.76 0.83
C ALA A 197 -9.32 -9.82 0.56
N GLU A 198 -8.72 -10.39 1.59
CA GLU A 198 -7.69 -11.41 1.48
C GLU A 198 -8.25 -12.84 1.25
N GLY A 199 -9.57 -12.99 1.13
CA GLY A 199 -10.20 -14.29 0.94
C GLY A 199 -10.43 -15.08 2.26
N PRO A 200 -10.67 -16.39 2.22
CA PRO A 200 -10.85 -17.15 0.99
C PRO A 200 -12.15 -16.78 0.25
N TYR A 201 -12.04 -16.74 -1.08
CA TYR A 201 -13.17 -16.51 -1.98
C TYR A 201 -13.85 -17.85 -2.30
N GLU A 202 -15.17 -17.89 -2.18
CA GLU A 202 -15.99 -19.03 -2.57
C GLU A 202 -16.57 -18.79 -3.95
N PHE A 203 -16.41 -19.76 -4.85
CA PHE A 203 -16.98 -19.70 -6.20
C PHE A 203 -18.49 -19.50 -6.13
N VAL A 204 -18.99 -18.55 -6.92
CA VAL A 204 -20.42 -18.26 -7.01
C VAL A 204 -21.01 -18.76 -8.33
N ASP A 205 -20.48 -18.30 -9.48
CA ASP A 205 -21.05 -18.64 -10.79
C ASP A 205 -20.09 -18.36 -11.94
N THR A 206 -20.45 -18.91 -13.11
CA THR A 206 -19.89 -18.57 -14.41
C THR A 206 -20.84 -17.65 -15.15
N LEU A 207 -20.32 -16.61 -15.80
CA LEU A 207 -21.12 -15.54 -16.39
C LEU A 207 -21.16 -15.59 -17.91
N ILE A 208 -20.01 -15.45 -18.56
CA ILE A 208 -19.88 -15.34 -20.01
C ILE A 208 -18.89 -16.38 -20.51
N TYR A 209 -19.27 -17.08 -21.56
CA TYR A 209 -18.48 -18.10 -22.23
C TYR A 209 -18.11 -17.66 -23.64
N SER A 210 -16.94 -18.07 -24.12
CA SER A 210 -16.52 -17.91 -25.50
C SER A 210 -15.90 -19.17 -26.07
N GLY A 211 -15.69 -19.21 -27.38
CA GLY A 211 -15.12 -20.35 -28.07
C GLY A 211 -16.04 -21.58 -28.21
N PHE A 212 -17.31 -21.42 -27.96
CA PHE A 212 -18.31 -22.47 -28.08
C PHE A 212 -18.71 -22.75 -29.54
N THR A 213 -19.30 -23.91 -29.78
CA THR A 213 -19.90 -24.31 -31.07
C THR A 213 -21.40 -24.44 -30.93
N GLU A 214 -22.11 -24.63 -32.03
CA GLU A 214 -23.56 -24.90 -31.98
C GLU A 214 -23.96 -26.08 -31.08
N ASN A 215 -23.05 -27.06 -30.93
CA ASN A 215 -23.31 -28.23 -30.07
C ASN A 215 -23.13 -27.93 -28.59
N ASP A 216 -22.41 -26.89 -28.24
CA ASP A 216 -22.13 -26.51 -26.84
C ASP A 216 -23.08 -25.44 -26.33
N SER A 217 -23.49 -24.51 -27.22
CA SER A 217 -24.20 -23.31 -26.83
C SER A 217 -25.68 -23.33 -27.17
N TYR A 218 -26.05 -24.05 -28.17
CA TYR A 218 -27.43 -24.10 -28.68
C TYR A 218 -27.74 -25.49 -29.15
N ALA A 219 -28.34 -26.20 -28.32
CA ALA A 219 -28.66 -27.59 -28.68
C ALA A 219 -29.80 -28.13 -27.94
N THR A 220 -30.32 -29.08 -28.56
CA THR A 220 -31.16 -30.07 -27.90
C THR A 220 -30.28 -30.81 -26.87
N SER A 221 -30.90 -31.28 -25.82
CA SER A 221 -30.23 -32.05 -24.77
C SER A 221 -29.36 -33.21 -25.23
N THR A 222 -29.61 -33.69 -26.44
CA THR A 222 -28.89 -34.83 -27.04
C THR A 222 -27.55 -34.45 -27.67
N THR A 223 -27.27 -33.17 -27.87
CA THR A 223 -26.02 -32.70 -28.54
C THR A 223 -25.11 -31.90 -27.62
N LYS A 224 -25.60 -31.48 -26.46
CA LYS A 224 -24.78 -30.81 -25.46
C LYS A 224 -23.57 -31.65 -25.09
N ASN A 225 -22.39 -31.12 -25.25
CA ASN A 225 -21.15 -31.79 -24.91
C ASN A 225 -20.89 -33.15 -25.56
N VAL A 226 -21.63 -33.52 -26.61
CA VAL A 226 -21.53 -34.87 -27.22
C VAL A 226 -20.11 -35.19 -27.65
N ASN A 227 -19.38 -34.19 -28.15
CA ASN A 227 -18.01 -34.32 -28.63
C ASN A 227 -17.04 -33.60 -27.77
N ARG A 228 -17.41 -33.22 -26.54
CA ARG A 228 -16.60 -32.46 -25.60
C ARG A 228 -16.36 -33.21 -24.31
N LYS A 229 -15.23 -33.04 -23.70
CA LYS A 229 -14.88 -33.59 -22.40
C LYS A 229 -15.57 -32.85 -21.26
N TYR A 230 -15.85 -31.58 -21.48
CA TYR A 230 -16.30 -30.62 -20.47
C TYR A 230 -17.75 -30.26 -20.61
N THR A 231 -18.35 -29.62 -19.60
CA THR A 231 -19.75 -29.23 -19.56
C THR A 231 -20.12 -28.23 -20.66
N SER A 232 -21.39 -28.07 -20.94
CA SER A 232 -21.89 -27.02 -21.84
C SER A 232 -21.78 -25.65 -21.19
N THR A 233 -22.00 -24.61 -22.01
CA THR A 233 -22.17 -23.24 -21.56
C THR A 233 -23.51 -23.03 -20.88
N ASN A 234 -23.77 -21.85 -20.35
CA ASN A 234 -25.06 -21.41 -19.78
C ASN A 234 -26.04 -20.84 -20.82
N ILE A 235 -25.64 -20.77 -22.09
CA ILE A 235 -26.41 -20.02 -23.13
C ILE A 235 -27.80 -20.59 -23.38
N ASP A 236 -27.94 -21.90 -23.46
CA ASP A 236 -29.20 -22.51 -23.68
C ASP A 236 -30.18 -22.39 -22.49
N GLU A 237 -29.66 -22.40 -21.25
CA GLU A 237 -30.45 -22.09 -20.05
C GLU A 237 -30.99 -20.66 -20.08
N LEU A 238 -30.16 -19.70 -20.48
CA LEU A 238 -30.55 -18.27 -20.58
C LEU A 238 -31.56 -18.07 -21.74
N ILE A 239 -31.42 -18.77 -22.84
CA ILE A 239 -32.39 -18.75 -23.93
C ILE A 239 -33.72 -19.32 -23.48
N ASP A 240 -33.72 -20.46 -22.80
CA ASP A 240 -34.91 -21.10 -22.26
C ASP A 240 -35.61 -20.24 -21.19
N ALA A 241 -34.86 -19.47 -20.44
CA ALA A 241 -35.37 -18.46 -19.47
C ALA A 241 -35.94 -17.21 -20.18
N GLY A 242 -35.62 -17.00 -21.44
CA GLY A 242 -36.00 -15.80 -22.19
C GLY A 242 -35.15 -14.57 -21.90
N GLU A 243 -33.99 -14.75 -21.26
CA GLU A 243 -33.05 -13.68 -20.93
C GLU A 243 -32.12 -13.35 -22.09
N VAL A 244 -31.83 -14.32 -22.94
CA VAL A 244 -30.94 -14.18 -24.10
C VAL A 244 -31.66 -14.64 -25.36
N THR A 245 -31.44 -13.94 -26.46
CA THR A 245 -31.98 -14.32 -27.78
C THR A 245 -30.88 -15.01 -28.60
N TYR A 246 -31.19 -16.20 -29.14
CA TYR A 246 -30.29 -16.91 -30.03
C TYR A 246 -29.84 -16.02 -31.20
N ASN A 247 -28.53 -15.99 -31.48
CA ASN A 247 -27.98 -15.25 -32.61
C ASN A 247 -27.09 -16.17 -33.46
N SER A 248 -27.49 -16.41 -34.72
CA SER A 248 -26.73 -17.26 -35.67
C SER A 248 -25.34 -16.69 -35.98
N ASP A 249 -25.14 -15.37 -35.81
CA ASP A 249 -23.88 -14.71 -36.12
C ASP A 249 -22.79 -15.03 -35.11
N TRP A 250 -23.12 -15.66 -33.96
CA TRP A 250 -22.12 -16.22 -33.02
C TRP A 250 -21.26 -17.29 -33.70
N PHE A 251 -21.66 -17.82 -34.84
CA PHE A 251 -20.98 -18.89 -35.55
C PHE A 251 -20.56 -18.44 -36.95
N SER A 252 -19.34 -18.85 -37.32
CA SER A 252 -18.83 -18.82 -38.68
C SER A 252 -18.44 -20.24 -39.07
N SER A 253 -19.19 -20.84 -40.04
CA SER A 253 -19.00 -22.23 -40.46
C SER A 253 -19.00 -23.22 -39.27
N SER A 254 -19.95 -23.08 -38.35
CA SER A 254 -20.15 -23.92 -37.15
C SER A 254 -19.08 -23.76 -36.07
N SER A 255 -18.11 -22.87 -36.24
CA SER A 255 -17.14 -22.49 -35.22
C SER A 255 -17.50 -21.13 -34.61
N TYR A 256 -17.01 -20.86 -33.43
CA TYR A 256 -17.17 -19.55 -32.79
C TYR A 256 -16.62 -18.42 -33.68
N ASN A 257 -17.41 -17.39 -33.85
CA ASN A 257 -17.05 -16.24 -34.69
C ASN A 257 -16.22 -15.20 -33.90
N ASN A 258 -15.01 -15.56 -33.61
CA ASN A 258 -14.07 -14.69 -32.88
C ASN A 258 -13.63 -13.44 -33.66
N TYR A 259 -14.13 -13.25 -34.88
CA TYR A 259 -13.89 -12.03 -35.65
C TYR A 259 -14.83 -10.89 -35.22
N LEU A 260 -16.02 -11.24 -34.76
CA LEU A 260 -17.08 -10.30 -34.36
C LEU A 260 -17.37 -10.31 -32.86
N TYR A 261 -17.19 -11.46 -32.19
CA TYR A 261 -17.55 -11.66 -30.78
C TYR A 261 -16.30 -11.78 -29.88
N PRO A 262 -16.40 -11.39 -28.60
CA PRO A 262 -15.24 -11.27 -27.72
C PRO A 262 -14.68 -12.64 -27.31
N ASN A 263 -13.42 -12.62 -26.83
CA ASN A 263 -12.94 -13.64 -25.92
C ASN A 263 -13.42 -13.31 -24.50
N ALA A 264 -13.92 -14.28 -23.75
CA ALA A 264 -14.44 -14.08 -22.40
C ALA A 264 -13.31 -14.08 -21.36
N ILE A 265 -12.45 -13.07 -21.43
CA ILE A 265 -11.30 -12.86 -20.51
C ILE A 265 -11.19 -11.38 -20.08
N ASP A 266 -10.33 -11.11 -19.13
CA ASP A 266 -9.97 -9.79 -18.61
C ASP A 266 -11.20 -8.98 -18.11
N PRO A 267 -12.01 -9.52 -17.18
CA PRO A 267 -13.16 -8.78 -16.66
C PRO A 267 -12.75 -7.65 -15.74
N THR A 268 -13.37 -6.48 -15.87
CA THR A 268 -13.23 -5.33 -14.96
C THR A 268 -14.58 -4.73 -14.66
N ILE A 269 -14.80 -4.37 -13.40
CA ILE A 269 -16.05 -3.77 -12.93
C ILE A 269 -15.88 -2.25 -12.82
N TYR A 270 -16.88 -1.50 -13.31
CA TYR A 270 -16.95 -0.06 -13.15
C TYR A 270 -18.39 0.40 -12.89
N TYR A 271 -18.52 1.65 -12.46
CA TYR A 271 -19.83 2.25 -12.14
C TYR A 271 -20.08 3.50 -12.97
N ASP A 272 -21.35 3.72 -13.30
CA ASP A 272 -21.74 5.01 -13.85
C ASP A 272 -22.05 6.04 -12.74
N THR A 273 -22.34 7.28 -13.17
CA THR A 273 -22.67 8.38 -12.25
C THR A 273 -23.96 8.20 -11.48
N ASP A 274 -24.82 7.28 -11.93
CA ASP A 274 -26.07 6.91 -11.26
C ASP A 274 -25.89 5.71 -10.32
N GLY A 275 -24.66 5.17 -10.22
CA GLY A 275 -24.30 4.03 -9.39
C GLY A 275 -24.67 2.67 -10.00
N LYS A 276 -24.99 2.60 -11.28
CA LYS A 276 -25.17 1.34 -11.97
C LYS A 276 -23.83 0.66 -12.18
N MET A 277 -23.82 -0.63 -11.91
CA MET A 277 -22.65 -1.49 -12.04
C MET A 277 -22.54 -2.07 -13.44
N TYR A 278 -21.35 -2.08 -14.00
CA TYR A 278 -21.04 -2.65 -15.30
C TYR A 278 -19.80 -3.53 -15.24
N MET A 279 -19.71 -4.51 -16.12
CA MET A 279 -18.51 -5.29 -16.37
C MET A 279 -18.07 -5.05 -17.82
N CYS A 280 -16.84 -4.56 -18.03
CA CYS A 280 -16.20 -4.62 -19.34
C CYS A 280 -15.23 -5.80 -19.39
N TYR A 281 -15.06 -6.38 -20.56
CA TYR A 281 -14.22 -7.57 -20.75
C TYR A 281 -13.89 -7.79 -22.22
N GLY A 282 -12.90 -8.60 -22.49
CA GLY A 282 -12.54 -8.99 -23.84
C GLY A 282 -11.07 -8.76 -24.15
N SER A 283 -10.55 -9.57 -25.05
CA SER A 283 -9.18 -9.53 -25.51
C SER A 283 -9.12 -9.94 -26.97
N TRP A 284 -8.40 -9.18 -27.80
CA TRP A 284 -8.25 -9.45 -29.22
C TRP A 284 -9.59 -9.75 -29.90
N SER A 285 -9.73 -10.89 -30.53
CA SER A 285 -10.99 -11.44 -31.07
C SER A 285 -11.94 -10.36 -31.63
N GLY A 286 -13.22 -10.38 -31.24
CA GLY A 286 -14.22 -9.39 -31.63
C GLY A 286 -14.10 -8.04 -30.91
N GLY A 287 -13.15 -7.91 -30.00
CA GLY A 287 -12.90 -6.69 -29.23
C GLY A 287 -13.45 -6.76 -27.82
N ILE A 288 -13.63 -5.59 -27.23
CA ILE A 288 -14.06 -5.38 -25.83
C ILE A 288 -15.56 -5.05 -25.82
N PHE A 289 -16.26 -5.70 -24.90
CA PHE A 289 -17.70 -5.56 -24.69
C PHE A 289 -18.00 -5.17 -23.25
N THR A 290 -19.19 -4.65 -23.00
CA THR A 290 -19.65 -4.30 -21.67
C THR A 290 -21.10 -4.73 -21.46
N LEU A 291 -21.41 -5.17 -20.23
CA LEU A 291 -22.74 -5.58 -19.75
C LEU A 291 -23.07 -4.82 -18.47
N GLU A 292 -24.33 -4.45 -18.29
CA GLU A 292 -24.84 -4.00 -16.99
C GLU A 292 -24.90 -5.22 -16.03
N MET A 293 -24.59 -4.99 -14.76
CA MET A 293 -24.55 -6.02 -13.73
C MET A 293 -25.62 -5.75 -12.68
N ASN A 294 -26.20 -6.82 -12.14
CA ASN A 294 -27.09 -6.73 -11.00
C ASN A 294 -26.28 -6.70 -9.70
N PRO A 295 -26.27 -5.58 -8.94
CA PRO A 295 -25.42 -5.44 -7.77
C PRO A 295 -25.81 -6.40 -6.63
N GLU A 296 -27.09 -6.82 -6.53
CA GLU A 296 -27.53 -7.76 -5.48
C GLU A 296 -27.07 -9.20 -5.73
N THR A 297 -26.83 -9.56 -6.98
CA THR A 297 -26.48 -10.95 -7.35
C THR A 297 -25.08 -11.11 -7.94
N GLY A 298 -24.45 -10.02 -8.36
CA GLY A 298 -23.16 -10.03 -9.06
C GLY A 298 -23.22 -10.59 -10.48
N ARG A 299 -24.42 -10.81 -11.05
CA ARG A 299 -24.63 -11.44 -12.38
C ARG A 299 -24.94 -10.42 -13.45
N CYS A 300 -24.73 -10.81 -14.71
CA CYS A 300 -25.04 -9.99 -15.87
C CYS A 300 -26.54 -9.74 -16.02
N ILE A 301 -26.87 -8.54 -16.49
CA ILE A 301 -28.20 -8.16 -17.02
C ILE A 301 -28.07 -8.13 -18.53
N HIS A 302 -28.80 -9.02 -19.19
CA HIS A 302 -28.71 -9.22 -20.63
C HIS A 302 -29.58 -8.22 -21.40
N PRO A 303 -29.01 -7.40 -22.34
CA PRO A 303 -29.77 -6.43 -23.13
C PRO A 303 -30.55 -7.11 -24.29
N GLU A 304 -31.44 -6.38 -24.92
CA GLU A 304 -31.98 -6.81 -26.20
C GLU A 304 -30.94 -6.68 -27.33
N THR A 305 -30.87 -7.68 -28.22
CA THR A 305 -29.99 -7.64 -29.41
C THR A 305 -30.37 -6.49 -30.31
N GLY A 306 -29.38 -5.68 -30.73
CA GLY A 306 -29.66 -4.53 -31.58
C GLY A 306 -28.39 -3.73 -31.93
N LYS A 307 -28.57 -2.43 -31.97
CA LYS A 307 -27.47 -1.47 -32.18
C LYS A 307 -27.67 -0.24 -31.32
N THR A 308 -26.58 0.35 -30.86
CA THR A 308 -26.58 1.68 -30.27
C THR A 308 -26.97 2.75 -31.28
N ALA A 309 -27.24 3.97 -30.80
CA ALA A 309 -27.62 5.09 -31.68
C ALA A 309 -26.52 5.46 -32.69
N ASP A 310 -25.24 5.23 -32.34
CA ASP A 310 -24.09 5.42 -33.21
C ASP A 310 -23.72 4.20 -34.06
N GLY A 311 -24.52 3.12 -33.98
CA GLY A 311 -24.46 1.95 -34.84
C GLY A 311 -23.58 0.79 -34.38
N ARG A 312 -22.98 0.85 -33.17
CA ARG A 312 -22.21 -0.25 -32.56
C ARG A 312 -23.12 -1.44 -32.25
N MET A 313 -22.55 -2.62 -32.25
CA MET A 313 -23.23 -3.87 -31.93
C MET A 313 -23.72 -3.89 -30.48
N VAL A 314 -24.94 -4.34 -30.26
CA VAL A 314 -25.45 -4.80 -28.97
C VAL A 314 -25.94 -6.23 -29.18
N ASP A 315 -25.35 -7.15 -28.43
CA ASP A 315 -25.70 -8.57 -28.44
C ASP A 315 -26.33 -8.96 -27.10
N SER A 316 -27.39 -9.73 -27.11
CA SER A 316 -28.09 -10.06 -25.87
C SER A 316 -27.24 -10.88 -24.90
N TYR A 317 -26.31 -11.68 -25.41
CA TYR A 317 -25.41 -12.46 -24.53
C TYR A 317 -24.13 -11.71 -24.18
N PHE A 318 -23.49 -11.06 -25.15
CA PHE A 318 -22.20 -10.45 -24.98
C PHE A 318 -22.25 -8.97 -24.57
N GLY A 319 -23.41 -8.30 -24.69
CA GLY A 319 -23.55 -6.88 -24.36
C GLY A 319 -23.17 -5.92 -25.48
N THR A 320 -22.76 -4.73 -25.13
CA THR A 320 -22.44 -3.64 -26.05
C THR A 320 -20.95 -3.63 -26.40
N LYS A 321 -20.64 -3.66 -27.69
CA LYS A 321 -19.26 -3.50 -28.16
C LYS A 321 -18.76 -2.07 -27.94
N ILE A 322 -17.62 -1.93 -27.23
CA ILE A 322 -17.08 -0.60 -26.89
C ILE A 322 -15.69 -0.33 -27.46
N SER A 323 -14.88 -1.37 -27.79
CA SER A 323 -13.55 -1.19 -28.36
C SER A 323 -13.12 -2.39 -29.22
N GLY A 324 -12.04 -2.24 -29.97
CA GLY A 324 -11.36 -3.32 -30.68
C GLY A 324 -12.15 -3.93 -31.82
N GLY A 325 -11.80 -5.16 -32.15
CA GLY A 325 -12.45 -6.00 -33.16
C GLY A 325 -11.54 -6.47 -34.26
N TYR A 326 -12.06 -7.36 -35.10
CA TYR A 326 -11.40 -7.91 -36.27
C TYR A 326 -10.07 -8.64 -35.96
N TYR A 327 -10.01 -9.29 -34.77
CA TYR A 327 -8.85 -10.03 -34.32
C TYR A 327 -7.60 -9.17 -34.17
N LYS A 328 -7.81 -7.86 -33.90
CA LYS A 328 -6.73 -6.91 -33.63
C LYS A 328 -6.38 -6.93 -32.16
N SER A 329 -5.11 -6.66 -31.86
CA SER A 329 -4.63 -6.51 -30.48
C SER A 329 -5.42 -5.44 -29.73
N GLY A 330 -5.71 -5.71 -28.47
CA GLY A 330 -6.44 -4.88 -27.52
C GLY A 330 -6.98 -5.77 -26.43
N GLU A 331 -6.41 -5.67 -25.23
CA GLU A 331 -6.76 -6.50 -24.06
C GLU A 331 -6.62 -5.70 -22.78
N GLY A 332 -6.89 -6.31 -21.63
CA GLY A 332 -6.79 -5.67 -20.33
C GLY A 332 -7.65 -4.41 -20.23
N PRO A 333 -8.97 -4.47 -20.56
CA PRO A 333 -9.79 -3.27 -20.46
C PRO A 333 -9.96 -2.86 -19.01
N PHE A 334 -9.82 -1.56 -18.75
CA PHE A 334 -10.13 -0.95 -17.46
C PHE A 334 -10.90 0.34 -17.71
N ILE A 335 -11.99 0.58 -16.99
CA ILE A 335 -12.78 1.81 -17.14
C ILE A 335 -12.91 2.48 -15.79
N GLU A 336 -12.59 3.79 -15.74
CA GLU A 336 -12.78 4.60 -14.56
C GLU A 336 -13.36 5.97 -14.93
N TYR A 337 -14.27 6.47 -14.10
CA TYR A 337 -14.88 7.78 -14.26
C TYR A 337 -14.11 8.86 -13.49
N ASN A 338 -13.76 9.92 -14.17
CA ASN A 338 -13.21 11.11 -13.52
C ASN A 338 -14.24 12.24 -13.46
N ALA A 339 -14.74 12.54 -12.28
CA ALA A 339 -15.74 13.57 -12.04
C ALA A 339 -15.21 15.00 -12.36
N ASP A 340 -13.90 15.23 -12.26
CA ASP A 340 -13.29 16.53 -12.53
C ASP A 340 -13.29 16.86 -14.02
N THR A 341 -13.17 15.83 -14.86
CA THR A 341 -13.20 16.00 -16.34
C THR A 341 -14.55 15.67 -16.95
N GLY A 342 -15.41 14.93 -16.24
CA GLY A 342 -16.72 14.46 -16.71
C GLY A 342 -16.65 13.33 -17.73
N TYR A 343 -15.52 12.59 -17.80
CA TYR A 343 -15.33 11.50 -18.75
C TYR A 343 -15.08 10.15 -18.07
N TYR A 344 -15.55 9.08 -18.73
CA TYR A 344 -15.11 7.71 -18.53
C TYR A 344 -13.87 7.47 -19.38
N TYR A 345 -12.81 6.93 -18.79
CA TYR A 345 -11.57 6.60 -19.47
C TYR A 345 -11.49 5.09 -19.64
N LEU A 346 -11.46 4.65 -20.89
CA LEU A 346 -11.23 3.26 -21.26
C LEU A 346 -9.73 3.09 -21.53
N TRP A 347 -9.10 2.31 -20.68
CA TRP A 347 -7.73 1.84 -20.86
C TRP A 347 -7.77 0.49 -21.56
N THR A 348 -6.79 0.24 -22.42
CA THR A 348 -6.61 -1.03 -23.09
C THR A 348 -5.16 -1.19 -23.49
N THR A 349 -4.66 -2.40 -23.65
CA THR A 349 -3.26 -2.65 -23.95
C THR A 349 -3.13 -3.28 -25.33
N TYR A 350 -2.18 -2.75 -26.14
CA TYR A 350 -1.85 -3.22 -27.45
C TYR A 350 -0.46 -3.84 -27.48
N GLY A 351 -0.20 -4.70 -28.45
CA GLY A 351 1.07 -5.43 -28.63
C GLY A 351 1.05 -6.81 -27.99
N GLY A 352 2.15 -7.49 -28.02
CA GLY A 352 2.33 -8.80 -27.38
C GLY A 352 2.91 -8.64 -25.98
N LEU A 353 2.45 -9.46 -25.05
CA LEU A 353 2.71 -9.35 -23.61
C LEU A 353 4.15 -9.73 -23.17
N PHE A 354 4.93 -10.39 -24.04
CA PHE A 354 6.30 -10.79 -23.71
C PHE A 354 7.27 -9.62 -23.76
N SER A 355 8.44 -9.76 -23.16
CA SER A 355 9.47 -8.71 -23.12
C SER A 355 9.91 -8.24 -24.52
N ASP A 356 9.72 -9.07 -25.56
CA ASP A 356 9.99 -8.75 -26.97
C ASP A 356 8.73 -8.39 -27.79
N GLY A 357 7.59 -8.24 -27.15
CA GLY A 357 6.27 -8.14 -27.80
C GLY A 357 5.71 -6.75 -28.03
N GLY A 358 6.30 -5.69 -27.49
CA GLY A 358 5.87 -4.31 -27.68
C GLY A 358 4.57 -3.94 -26.98
N TYR A 359 4.29 -4.58 -25.86
CA TYR A 359 3.10 -4.33 -25.02
C TYR A 359 3.06 -2.87 -24.54
N ASN A 360 1.93 -2.17 -24.72
CA ASN A 360 1.81 -0.75 -24.40
C ASN A 360 0.37 -0.33 -24.12
N MET A 361 0.19 0.62 -23.21
CA MET A 361 -1.12 1.13 -22.77
C MET A 361 -1.67 2.18 -23.72
N ARG A 362 -2.99 2.09 -23.99
CA ARG A 362 -3.75 3.03 -24.80
C ARG A 362 -4.98 3.52 -24.06
N VAL A 363 -5.32 4.80 -24.23
CA VAL A 363 -6.45 5.43 -23.57
C VAL A 363 -7.40 6.05 -24.58
N PHE A 364 -8.68 5.85 -24.31
CA PHE A 364 -9.83 6.48 -24.98
C PHE A 364 -10.75 7.05 -23.91
N ARG A 365 -11.61 7.98 -24.26
CA ARG A 365 -12.59 8.54 -23.32
C ARG A 365 -13.97 8.72 -23.94
N SER A 366 -14.99 8.79 -23.08
CA SER A 366 -16.39 9.04 -23.46
C SER A 366 -17.08 9.79 -22.32
N ASP A 367 -18.09 10.58 -22.63
CA ASP A 367 -19.03 11.15 -21.65
C ASP A 367 -20.15 10.18 -21.26
N ASN A 368 -20.15 8.99 -21.83
CA ASN A 368 -21.14 7.95 -21.61
C ASN A 368 -20.47 6.62 -21.20
N PRO A 369 -20.93 5.91 -20.14
CA PRO A 369 -20.32 4.67 -19.67
C PRO A 369 -20.26 3.56 -20.73
N LEU A 370 -21.21 3.56 -21.69
CA LEU A 370 -21.26 2.60 -22.79
C LEU A 370 -20.58 3.11 -24.08
N GLY A 371 -19.85 4.24 -24.01
CA GLY A 371 -19.24 4.86 -25.19
C GLY A 371 -20.27 5.60 -26.07
N PRO A 372 -19.86 6.03 -27.29
CA PRO A 372 -18.61 5.67 -27.98
C PRO A 372 -17.39 6.32 -27.34
N PHE A 373 -16.31 5.56 -27.26
CA PHE A 373 -15.03 6.04 -26.77
C PHE A 373 -14.15 6.54 -27.91
N TYR A 374 -13.45 7.67 -27.69
CA TYR A 374 -12.57 8.29 -28.66
C TYR A 374 -11.20 8.58 -28.08
N ASP A 375 -10.16 8.52 -28.92
CA ASP A 375 -8.79 8.90 -28.56
C ASP A 375 -8.55 10.42 -28.69
N ALA A 376 -7.33 10.86 -28.36
CA ALA A 376 -6.97 12.28 -28.39
C ALA A 376 -6.96 12.88 -29.83
N ALA A 377 -6.87 12.04 -30.86
CA ALA A 377 -7.02 12.44 -32.26
C ALA A 377 -8.48 12.38 -32.75
N GLY A 378 -9.45 12.06 -31.89
CA GLY A 378 -10.86 11.93 -32.20
C GLY A 378 -11.23 10.64 -32.95
N LYS A 379 -10.40 9.61 -32.91
CA LYS A 379 -10.70 8.32 -33.56
C LYS A 379 -11.41 7.38 -32.60
N PRO A 380 -12.40 6.60 -33.12
CA PRO A 380 -13.17 5.69 -32.27
C PRO A 380 -12.34 4.50 -31.81
N ALA A 381 -12.62 4.02 -30.57
CA ALA A 381 -12.02 2.83 -30.00
C ALA A 381 -12.48 1.54 -30.71
N VAL A 382 -13.71 1.49 -31.24
CA VAL A 382 -14.18 0.40 -32.09
C VAL A 382 -13.50 0.47 -33.45
N LEU A 383 -12.79 -0.58 -33.80
CA LEU A 383 -11.94 -0.62 -34.99
C LEU A 383 -12.69 -1.15 -36.22
N GLU A 384 -12.22 -0.75 -37.39
CA GLU A 384 -12.55 -1.38 -38.66
C GLU A 384 -11.46 -2.37 -39.06
N ALA A 385 -11.78 -3.29 -39.97
CA ALA A 385 -10.82 -4.26 -40.47
C ALA A 385 -9.55 -3.63 -41.08
N SER A 386 -9.70 -2.41 -41.68
CA SER A 386 -8.60 -1.65 -42.28
C SER A 386 -7.80 -0.79 -41.30
N THR A 387 -8.23 -0.64 -40.06
CA THR A 387 -7.57 0.25 -39.09
C THR A 387 -6.17 -0.25 -38.73
N SER A 388 -5.15 0.62 -38.79
CA SER A 388 -3.81 0.34 -38.26
C SER A 388 -3.79 0.66 -36.78
N LEU A 389 -3.25 -0.24 -35.95
CA LEU A 389 -3.12 -0.03 -34.48
C LEU A 389 -2.23 1.17 -34.15
N ASP A 390 -1.19 1.43 -34.97
CA ASP A 390 -0.31 2.57 -34.78
C ASP A 390 -1.00 3.93 -34.99
N SER A 391 -2.25 3.93 -35.40
CA SER A 391 -3.00 5.16 -35.69
C SER A 391 -4.07 5.49 -34.66
N VAL A 392 -4.34 4.64 -33.67
CA VAL A 392 -5.47 4.81 -32.75
C VAL A 392 -5.05 4.60 -31.30
N GLY A 393 -5.74 5.29 -30.41
CA GLY A 393 -5.51 5.26 -28.98
C GLY A 393 -4.33 6.14 -28.53
N LEU A 394 -4.54 6.95 -27.51
CA LEU A 394 -3.47 7.73 -26.89
C LEU A 394 -2.49 6.77 -26.20
N LYS A 395 -1.27 6.63 -26.72
CA LYS A 395 -0.22 5.81 -26.13
C LYS A 395 0.37 6.51 -24.91
N VAL A 396 0.15 5.96 -23.73
CA VAL A 396 0.60 6.56 -22.47
C VAL A 396 2.07 6.25 -22.20
N MET A 397 2.46 5.00 -22.32
CA MET A 397 3.84 4.55 -22.27
C MET A 397 4.02 3.23 -23.06
N GLY A 398 5.25 2.93 -23.39
CA GLY A 398 5.68 1.67 -24.00
C GLY A 398 7.10 1.38 -23.56
N ASN A 399 7.79 0.47 -24.24
CA ASN A 399 9.18 0.12 -23.94
C ASN A 399 10.08 1.36 -23.94
N HIS A 400 10.81 1.61 -22.83
CA HIS A 400 11.61 2.82 -22.70
C HIS A 400 12.81 2.66 -21.78
N LYS A 401 13.78 3.61 -21.89
CA LYS A 401 14.94 3.65 -21.02
C LYS A 401 15.46 5.07 -20.83
N PHE A 402 15.56 5.50 -19.59
CA PHE A 402 16.35 6.64 -19.13
C PHE A 402 17.71 6.19 -18.59
N SER A 403 18.67 7.10 -18.47
CA SER A 403 20.00 6.77 -17.95
C SER A 403 20.02 6.32 -16.48
N SER A 404 19.04 6.76 -15.70
CA SER A 404 18.83 6.37 -14.30
C SER A 404 18.34 4.92 -14.15
N LEU A 405 17.70 4.34 -15.16
CA LEU A 405 17.24 2.95 -15.12
C LEU A 405 18.40 1.98 -15.36
N SER A 406 18.57 1.01 -14.49
CA SER A 406 19.58 -0.05 -14.64
C SER A 406 19.33 -0.88 -15.89
N THR A 407 18.06 -1.14 -16.23
CA THR A 407 17.63 -1.85 -17.44
C THR A 407 16.44 -1.14 -18.07
N ALA A 408 16.13 -1.41 -19.33
CA ALA A 408 14.94 -0.88 -19.98
C ALA A 408 13.67 -1.50 -19.39
N TYR A 409 12.63 -0.70 -19.23
CA TYR A 409 11.28 -1.18 -18.96
C TYR A 409 10.64 -1.66 -20.26
N MET A 410 10.15 -2.88 -20.23
CA MET A 410 9.57 -3.60 -21.36
C MET A 410 8.13 -4.00 -21.03
N ALA A 411 7.32 -4.20 -22.05
CA ALA A 411 5.96 -4.73 -21.90
C ALA A 411 5.13 -3.98 -20.85
N CYS A 412 5.17 -2.64 -20.88
CA CYS A 412 4.45 -1.77 -19.94
C CYS A 412 2.95 -1.79 -20.27
N GLY A 413 2.17 -2.64 -19.63
CA GLY A 413 0.77 -2.78 -19.97
C GLY A 413 -0.11 -3.44 -18.92
N HIS A 414 -1.33 -3.74 -19.31
CA HIS A 414 -2.40 -4.33 -18.52
C HIS A 414 -2.55 -3.58 -17.20
N ASN A 415 -3.04 -2.35 -17.30
CA ASN A 415 -3.07 -1.42 -16.17
C ASN A 415 -4.43 -1.34 -15.48
N SER A 416 -4.40 -0.94 -14.24
CA SER A 416 -5.52 -0.38 -13.50
C SER A 416 -5.19 1.03 -13.02
N VAL A 417 -6.19 1.80 -12.63
CA VAL A 417 -6.02 3.14 -12.07
C VAL A 417 -6.82 3.30 -10.80
N LEU A 418 -6.36 4.17 -9.91
CA LEU A 418 -7.02 4.46 -8.65
C LEU A 418 -6.98 5.98 -8.40
N LYS A 419 -8.11 6.56 -8.00
CA LYS A 419 -8.15 7.88 -7.34
C LYS A 419 -8.16 7.65 -5.84
N ASP A 420 -7.15 8.16 -5.17
CA ASP A 420 -7.05 8.06 -3.72
C ASP A 420 -7.92 9.12 -3.01
N ASP A 421 -8.09 8.99 -1.69
CA ASP A 421 -8.93 9.87 -0.87
C ASP A 421 -8.46 11.34 -0.87
N ASP A 422 -7.16 11.58 -1.07
CA ASP A 422 -6.60 12.92 -1.20
C ASP A 422 -6.77 13.54 -2.60
N GLY A 423 -7.43 12.80 -3.52
CA GLY A 423 -7.69 13.23 -4.89
C GLY A 423 -6.56 12.90 -5.87
N GLN A 424 -5.43 12.37 -5.39
CA GLN A 424 -4.33 11.96 -6.25
C GLN A 424 -4.70 10.70 -7.04
N TRP A 425 -4.38 10.69 -8.33
CA TRP A 425 -4.55 9.54 -9.19
C TRP A 425 -3.25 8.75 -9.32
N TYR A 426 -3.39 7.45 -9.37
CA TYR A 426 -2.28 6.51 -9.57
C TYR A 426 -2.60 5.54 -10.69
N LEU A 427 -1.57 5.22 -11.47
CA LEU A 427 -1.61 4.17 -12.47
C LEU A 427 -0.76 3.00 -12.00
N PHE A 428 -1.32 1.79 -12.08
CA PHE A 428 -0.67 0.52 -11.76
C PHE A 428 -0.53 -0.29 -13.03
N ASN A 429 0.64 -0.83 -13.27
CA ASN A 429 0.85 -1.76 -14.38
C ASN A 429 1.96 -2.75 -14.04
N HIS A 430 2.02 -3.85 -14.73
CA HIS A 430 3.23 -4.64 -14.69
C HIS A 430 4.24 -4.17 -15.73
N VAL A 431 5.51 -4.34 -15.42
CA VAL A 431 6.63 -4.13 -16.35
C VAL A 431 7.50 -5.39 -16.39
N ARG A 432 8.07 -5.65 -17.53
CA ARG A 432 9.16 -6.61 -17.74
C ARG A 432 10.47 -5.86 -17.94
N PHE A 433 11.55 -6.59 -18.07
CA PHE A 433 12.90 -6.02 -18.15
C PHE A 433 13.65 -6.54 -19.37
N ASN A 434 14.53 -5.70 -19.94
CA ASN A 434 15.41 -6.13 -21.03
C ASN A 434 16.63 -6.89 -20.47
N ASP A 435 16.38 -7.97 -19.75
CA ASP A 435 17.40 -8.82 -19.10
C ASP A 435 17.43 -10.26 -19.63
N GLY A 436 16.57 -10.56 -20.62
CA GLY A 436 16.43 -11.88 -21.24
C GLY A 436 15.57 -12.85 -20.43
N THR A 437 14.83 -12.36 -19.44
CA THR A 437 13.83 -13.11 -18.69
C THR A 437 12.41 -12.58 -18.97
N GLU A 438 11.40 -13.33 -18.53
CA GLU A 438 10.00 -12.88 -18.52
C GLU A 438 9.56 -12.48 -17.10
N TYR A 439 10.51 -12.26 -16.20
CA TYR A 439 10.22 -11.71 -14.86
C TYR A 439 9.54 -10.35 -14.98
N HIS A 440 8.59 -10.11 -14.12
CA HIS A 440 7.80 -8.90 -14.11
C HIS A 440 7.62 -8.39 -12.68
N GLU A 441 7.38 -7.09 -12.56
CA GLU A 441 7.08 -6.42 -11.29
C GLU A 441 5.97 -5.40 -11.50
N VAL A 442 5.21 -5.13 -10.45
CA VAL A 442 4.27 -4.01 -10.42
C VAL A 442 5.03 -2.69 -10.32
N ARG A 443 4.56 -1.68 -11.07
CA ARG A 443 4.95 -0.29 -10.91
C ARG A 443 3.71 0.56 -10.65
N VAL A 444 3.90 1.53 -9.78
CA VAL A 444 2.89 2.55 -9.46
C VAL A 444 3.42 3.89 -9.93
N HIS A 445 2.65 4.63 -10.70
CA HIS A 445 3.03 5.95 -11.17
C HIS A 445 2.00 6.98 -10.72
N SER A 446 2.44 8.17 -10.30
CA SER A 446 1.53 9.32 -10.15
C SER A 446 0.92 9.68 -11.51
N MET A 447 -0.37 9.95 -11.51
CA MET A 447 -1.12 10.31 -12.71
C MET A 447 -1.93 11.59 -12.46
N TYR A 448 -2.02 12.43 -13.47
CA TYR A 448 -2.71 13.72 -13.46
C TYR A 448 -3.56 13.85 -14.72
N PHE A 449 -4.46 14.82 -14.77
CA PHE A 449 -5.23 15.12 -15.98
C PHE A 449 -4.90 16.53 -16.44
N ASN A 450 -4.46 16.68 -17.70
CA ASN A 450 -4.08 17.97 -18.26
C ASN A 450 -5.30 18.86 -18.58
N SER A 451 -5.04 20.07 -19.06
CA SER A 451 -6.09 21.05 -19.43
C SER A 451 -7.07 20.58 -20.51
N GLU A 452 -6.67 19.59 -21.33
CA GLU A 452 -7.52 18.96 -22.34
C GLU A 452 -8.27 17.74 -21.77
N GLY A 453 -8.09 17.42 -20.47
CA GLY A 453 -8.72 16.30 -19.80
C GLY A 453 -8.14 14.94 -20.20
N TRP A 454 -6.86 14.84 -20.58
CA TRP A 454 -6.18 13.58 -20.87
C TRP A 454 -5.24 13.18 -19.74
N PRO A 455 -5.11 11.90 -19.43
CA PRO A 455 -4.22 11.44 -18.37
C PRO A 455 -2.76 11.65 -18.78
N VAL A 456 -1.98 12.09 -17.81
CA VAL A 456 -0.54 12.38 -17.89
C VAL A 456 0.13 11.60 -16.76
N VAL A 457 1.04 10.71 -17.09
CA VAL A 457 1.67 9.78 -16.15
C VAL A 457 3.11 10.20 -15.88
N ALA A 458 3.52 10.20 -14.61
CA ALA A 458 4.88 10.54 -14.21
C ALA A 458 5.91 9.55 -14.80
N PRO A 459 7.09 10.02 -15.26
CA PRO A 459 8.10 9.16 -15.89
C PRO A 459 8.68 8.06 -15.01
N TYR A 460 8.73 8.26 -13.69
CA TYR A 460 9.29 7.33 -12.72
C TYR A 460 8.25 6.77 -11.76
N GLU A 461 8.58 5.65 -11.14
CA GLU A 461 7.79 5.00 -10.11
C GLU A 461 7.56 5.93 -8.91
N TYR A 462 6.34 5.97 -8.42
CA TYR A 462 5.93 6.77 -7.26
C TYR A 462 6.83 6.53 -6.04
N SER A 463 7.28 7.63 -5.43
CA SER A 463 8.18 7.65 -4.26
C SER A 463 7.69 8.60 -3.16
N GLY A 464 6.36 8.81 -3.08
CA GLY A 464 5.81 9.78 -2.13
C GLY A 464 5.86 11.23 -2.64
N ASP A 465 6.27 11.45 -3.90
CA ASP A 465 6.38 12.79 -4.48
C ASP A 465 5.00 13.40 -4.73
N LYS A 466 4.90 14.69 -4.46
CA LYS A 466 3.74 15.51 -4.82
C LYS A 466 4.16 16.59 -5.79
N MET A 467 3.35 16.80 -6.81
CA MET A 467 3.55 17.90 -7.78
C MET A 467 3.23 19.24 -7.11
N SER A 468 4.01 20.27 -7.39
CA SER A 468 3.72 21.62 -6.93
C SER A 468 2.42 22.13 -7.56
N GLU A 469 1.53 22.69 -6.75
CA GLU A 469 0.30 23.32 -7.24
C GLU A 469 0.57 24.70 -7.86
N THR A 470 1.62 25.39 -7.40
CA THR A 470 1.96 26.76 -7.81
C THR A 470 3.05 26.84 -8.87
N GLY A 471 3.55 25.69 -9.34
CA GLY A 471 4.60 25.62 -10.36
C GLY A 471 6.01 25.62 -9.76
N TYR A 472 7.00 25.79 -10.62
CA TYR A 472 8.43 25.73 -10.30
C TYR A 472 9.14 26.97 -10.84
N ASN A 473 10.25 27.36 -10.21
CA ASN A 473 11.07 28.47 -10.68
C ASN A 473 11.67 28.15 -12.05
N ILE A 474 11.82 29.17 -12.90
CA ILE A 474 12.37 29.00 -14.25
C ILE A 474 13.75 28.34 -14.23
N ASN A 475 14.58 28.66 -13.23
CA ASN A 475 15.92 28.08 -13.08
C ASN A 475 15.87 26.58 -12.74
N ASP A 476 14.81 26.12 -12.06
CA ASP A 476 14.63 24.71 -11.74
C ASP A 476 14.21 23.92 -12.98
N ILE A 477 13.42 24.55 -13.88
CA ILE A 477 12.97 23.93 -15.12
C ILE A 477 14.06 23.98 -16.20
N THR A 478 14.73 25.13 -16.42
CA THR A 478 15.67 25.29 -17.54
C THR A 478 16.87 24.36 -17.43
N GLY A 479 17.33 23.83 -18.56
CA GLY A 479 18.49 22.94 -18.62
C GLY A 479 18.35 21.83 -19.65
N GLU A 480 19.27 20.88 -19.62
CA GLU A 480 19.30 19.72 -20.49
C GLU A 480 18.43 18.59 -19.92
N TYR A 481 17.65 17.95 -20.79
CA TYR A 481 16.73 16.86 -20.45
C TYR A 481 16.99 15.64 -21.31
N GLU A 482 16.94 14.46 -20.70
CA GLU A 482 16.71 13.20 -21.39
C GLU A 482 15.25 13.18 -21.83
N PHE A 483 15.04 13.17 -23.14
CA PHE A 483 13.72 13.29 -23.77
C PHE A 483 13.31 11.99 -24.47
N ILE A 484 12.12 11.49 -24.15
CA ILE A 484 11.51 10.34 -24.81
C ILE A 484 10.19 10.77 -25.45
N ASN A 485 9.97 10.40 -26.70
CA ASN A 485 8.66 10.37 -27.34
C ASN A 485 8.25 8.90 -27.47
N HIS A 486 7.19 8.50 -26.81
CA HIS A 486 6.69 7.10 -26.84
C HIS A 486 6.11 6.68 -28.17
N GLY A 487 5.95 7.59 -29.15
CA GLY A 487 5.41 7.27 -30.46
C GLY A 487 3.99 6.70 -30.39
N ASN A 488 3.58 6.03 -31.48
CA ASN A 488 2.28 5.33 -31.58
C ASN A 488 2.45 3.87 -32.01
N ASP A 489 3.66 3.40 -32.21
CA ASP A 489 3.94 2.05 -32.69
C ASP A 489 3.58 1.00 -31.63
N THR A 490 3.44 -0.25 -32.09
CA THR A 490 3.28 -1.46 -31.29
C THR A 490 4.48 -2.39 -31.41
N SER A 491 5.64 -1.83 -31.79
CA SER A 491 6.88 -2.59 -31.92
C SER A 491 7.51 -2.87 -30.56
N SER A 492 8.39 -3.87 -30.52
CA SER A 492 9.19 -4.18 -29.33
C SER A 492 10.41 -3.26 -29.15
N ALA A 493 10.58 -2.26 -30.01
CA ALA A 493 11.72 -1.33 -29.94
C ALA A 493 11.68 -0.54 -28.60
N ILE A 494 12.86 -0.36 -28.01
CA ILE A 494 13.03 0.47 -26.84
C ILE A 494 13.13 1.93 -27.31
N HIS A 495 12.28 2.80 -26.77
CA HIS A 495 12.41 4.25 -26.93
C HIS A 495 13.53 4.76 -26.03
N GLU A 496 14.73 4.85 -26.61
CA GLU A 496 15.90 5.44 -25.96
C GLU A 496 15.75 6.96 -25.90
N TYR A 497 16.25 7.58 -24.84
CA TYR A 497 16.20 9.03 -24.73
C TYR A 497 17.13 9.74 -25.73
N SER A 498 16.78 10.93 -26.09
CA SER A 498 17.64 11.90 -26.77
C SER A 498 17.76 13.18 -25.94
N LEU A 499 18.79 13.99 -26.15
CA LEU A 499 18.99 15.18 -25.35
C LEU A 499 18.32 16.41 -26.00
N ILE A 500 17.52 17.11 -25.23
CA ILE A 500 16.98 18.42 -25.55
C ILE A 500 17.35 19.42 -24.44
N THR A 501 17.33 20.69 -24.75
CA THR A 501 17.52 21.76 -23.76
C THR A 501 16.28 22.65 -23.73
N LEU A 502 15.71 22.82 -22.54
CA LEU A 502 14.70 23.85 -22.27
C LEU A 502 15.44 25.14 -21.91
N ASN A 503 15.43 26.12 -22.82
CA ASN A 503 16.13 27.39 -22.65
C ASN A 503 15.27 28.38 -21.84
N GLU A 504 15.94 29.30 -21.12
CA GLU A 504 15.30 30.35 -20.30
C GLU A 504 14.37 31.27 -21.09
N ASP A 505 14.60 31.41 -22.40
CA ASP A 505 13.77 32.21 -23.31
C ASP A 505 12.51 31.48 -23.80
N GLY A 506 12.20 30.28 -23.24
CA GLY A 506 11.05 29.46 -23.63
C GLY A 506 11.26 28.67 -24.92
N THR A 507 12.47 28.62 -25.48
CA THR A 507 12.77 27.80 -26.66
C THR A 507 13.24 26.40 -26.27
N VAL A 508 13.03 25.42 -27.15
CA VAL A 508 13.59 24.06 -27.05
C VAL A 508 14.65 23.91 -28.13
N SER A 509 15.80 23.40 -27.75
CA SER A 509 16.92 23.09 -28.63
C SER A 509 17.53 21.73 -28.38
N GLY A 510 18.51 21.30 -29.17
CA GLY A 510 19.15 19.97 -29.06
C GLY A 510 18.68 19.02 -30.14
N SER A 511 18.35 17.76 -29.78
CA SER A 511 17.86 16.75 -30.74
C SER A 511 16.50 17.10 -31.36
N ALA A 512 15.76 18.01 -30.75
CA ALA A 512 14.51 18.54 -31.26
C ALA A 512 14.47 20.07 -31.07
N SER A 513 13.59 20.73 -31.79
CA SER A 513 13.37 22.18 -31.67
C SER A 513 11.89 22.48 -31.41
N GLY A 514 11.65 23.56 -30.68
CA GLY A 514 10.29 23.96 -30.33
C GLY A 514 10.23 25.05 -29.30
N THR A 515 9.17 25.07 -28.52
CA THR A 515 8.96 26.01 -27.40
C THR A 515 8.40 25.31 -26.20
N TRP A 516 8.58 25.91 -25.05
CA TRP A 516 7.98 25.45 -23.82
C TRP A 516 7.51 26.62 -22.97
N SER A 517 6.52 26.38 -22.13
CA SER A 517 6.08 27.33 -21.10
C SER A 517 5.46 26.58 -19.93
N GLN A 518 5.56 27.17 -18.76
CA GLN A 518 4.75 26.82 -17.59
C GLN A 518 3.66 27.88 -17.44
N ALA A 519 2.46 27.47 -17.08
CA ALA A 519 1.38 28.40 -16.77
C ALA A 519 1.69 29.18 -15.47
N ASP A 520 1.22 30.43 -15.39
CA ASP A 520 1.39 31.23 -14.18
C ASP A 520 0.71 30.54 -12.97
N ASP A 521 1.41 30.52 -11.83
CA ASP A 521 0.93 29.92 -10.59
C ASP A 521 0.41 28.46 -10.74
N SER A 522 1.09 27.67 -11.57
CA SER A 522 0.72 26.27 -11.83
C SER A 522 1.90 25.48 -12.39
N SER A 523 1.94 24.18 -12.14
CA SER A 523 2.87 23.23 -12.77
C SER A 523 2.48 22.84 -14.21
N ALA A 524 1.36 23.34 -14.73
CA ALA A 524 0.89 23.01 -16.06
C ALA A 524 1.89 23.44 -17.14
N ALA A 525 2.22 22.51 -18.03
CA ALA A 525 3.20 22.67 -19.09
C ALA A 525 2.54 22.65 -20.47
N GLU A 526 2.90 23.61 -21.34
CA GLU A 526 2.71 23.51 -22.78
C GLU A 526 4.09 23.31 -23.42
N ILE A 527 4.28 22.22 -24.13
CA ILE A 527 5.53 21.87 -24.79
C ILE A 527 5.26 21.66 -26.28
N THR A 528 5.97 22.37 -27.13
CA THR A 528 5.89 22.17 -28.57
C THR A 528 7.19 21.53 -29.05
N ILE A 529 7.10 20.37 -29.68
CA ILE A 529 8.23 19.66 -30.28
C ILE A 529 7.96 19.46 -31.76
N SER A 530 8.87 19.95 -32.59
CA SER A 530 8.77 19.85 -34.06
C SER A 530 7.42 20.31 -34.64
N GLY A 531 6.81 21.31 -33.98
CA GLY A 531 5.53 21.89 -34.39
C GLY A 531 4.28 21.20 -33.81
N GLN A 532 4.42 20.09 -33.12
CA GLN A 532 3.34 19.41 -32.41
C GLN A 532 3.27 19.91 -30.96
N LYS A 533 2.06 20.28 -30.50
CA LYS A 533 1.80 20.69 -29.12
C LYS A 533 1.45 19.51 -28.24
N TYR A 534 1.97 19.56 -27.03
CA TYR A 534 1.71 18.62 -25.93
C TYR A 534 1.35 19.42 -24.69
N TYR A 535 0.34 18.96 -23.94
CA TYR A 535 -0.13 19.57 -22.70
C TYR A 535 0.07 18.59 -21.55
N GLY A 536 0.63 19.06 -20.46
CA GLY A 536 0.93 18.21 -19.31
C GLY A 536 1.41 19.03 -18.12
N TYR A 537 2.41 18.49 -17.40
CA TYR A 537 2.89 19.08 -16.16
C TYR A 537 4.42 18.98 -16.05
N PHE A 538 5.02 19.99 -15.42
CA PHE A 538 6.31 19.86 -14.76
C PHE A 538 6.12 19.24 -13.38
N MET A 539 7.08 18.44 -12.94
CA MET A 539 7.05 17.76 -11.65
C MET A 539 8.47 17.51 -11.15
N GLU A 540 8.69 17.64 -9.84
CA GLU A 540 9.92 17.23 -9.20
C GLU A 540 9.70 15.87 -8.55
N ILE A 541 10.40 14.84 -9.01
CA ILE A 541 10.20 13.44 -8.65
C ILE A 541 11.53 12.75 -8.39
N HIS A 542 11.53 11.73 -7.55
CA HIS A 542 12.71 10.88 -7.35
C HIS A 542 12.99 10.07 -8.62
N ASP A 543 14.27 10.03 -9.00
CA ASP A 543 14.70 9.15 -10.07
C ASP A 543 14.87 7.70 -9.56
N GLU A 544 14.99 6.77 -10.49
CA GLU A 544 15.17 5.35 -10.16
C GLU A 544 16.64 4.90 -10.17
N SER A 545 17.59 5.84 -9.98
CA SER A 545 19.02 5.52 -9.87
C SER A 545 19.42 4.81 -8.58
N GLY A 546 18.51 4.73 -7.60
CA GLY A 546 18.77 4.20 -6.26
C GLY A 546 19.61 5.13 -5.37
N THR A 547 19.70 6.42 -5.72
CA THR A 547 20.49 7.42 -4.98
C THR A 547 19.64 8.42 -4.21
N ASP A 548 18.33 8.19 -4.10
CA ASP A 548 17.36 9.09 -3.45
C ASP A 548 17.43 10.54 -3.97
N LYS A 549 17.55 10.68 -5.29
CA LYS A 549 17.74 11.94 -5.96
C LYS A 549 16.46 12.43 -6.61
N LYS A 550 16.04 13.64 -6.29
CA LYS A 550 14.97 14.34 -6.99
C LYS A 550 15.48 15.03 -8.24
N VAL A 551 14.69 14.93 -9.29
CA VAL A 551 14.96 15.56 -10.58
C VAL A 551 13.71 16.27 -11.07
N MET A 552 13.89 17.40 -11.76
CA MET A 552 12.82 18.01 -12.50
C MET A 552 12.47 17.14 -13.71
N ALA A 553 11.20 16.88 -13.91
CA ALA A 553 10.69 16.13 -15.04
C ALA A 553 9.48 16.84 -15.65
N PHE A 554 9.12 16.45 -16.87
CA PHE A 554 7.83 16.76 -17.45
C PHE A 554 7.23 15.52 -18.13
N SER A 555 5.91 15.47 -18.11
CA SER A 555 5.13 14.54 -18.90
C SER A 555 4.01 15.31 -19.58
N ALA A 556 3.80 15.08 -20.87
CA ALA A 556 2.77 15.77 -21.62
C ALA A 556 2.25 14.90 -22.78
N VAL A 557 0.99 15.11 -23.15
CA VAL A 557 0.31 14.35 -24.20
C VAL A 557 -0.21 15.27 -25.30
N GLY A 558 -0.19 14.78 -26.54
CA GLY A 558 -0.60 15.51 -27.72
C GLY A 558 -1.86 14.95 -28.39
N SER A 559 -2.55 15.82 -29.14
CA SER A 559 -3.69 15.41 -29.97
C SER A 559 -3.32 14.45 -31.13
N ASN A 560 -2.04 14.12 -31.26
CA ASN A 560 -1.52 13.11 -32.19
C ASN A 560 -1.43 11.71 -31.57
N ASN A 561 -2.05 11.50 -30.38
CA ASN A 561 -2.02 10.24 -29.60
C ASN A 561 -0.64 9.84 -29.07
N GLN A 562 0.26 10.80 -28.91
CA GLN A 562 1.62 10.55 -28.39
C GLN A 562 1.81 11.18 -27.02
N THR A 563 2.59 10.52 -26.17
CA THR A 563 3.10 11.03 -24.92
C THR A 563 4.58 11.34 -25.06
N VAL A 564 4.99 12.46 -24.49
CA VAL A 564 6.39 12.88 -24.40
C VAL A 564 6.78 13.05 -22.94
N TRP A 565 7.96 12.52 -22.60
CA TRP A 565 8.58 12.66 -21.30
C TRP A 565 9.91 13.37 -21.39
N GLY A 566 10.24 14.15 -20.38
CA GLY A 566 11.57 14.71 -20.20
C GLY A 566 12.00 14.60 -18.75
N VAL A 567 13.24 14.19 -18.51
CA VAL A 567 13.85 14.13 -17.21
C VAL A 567 15.14 14.95 -17.23
N LYS A 568 15.27 15.93 -16.32
CA LYS A 568 16.41 16.85 -16.31
C LYS A 568 17.71 16.11 -16.07
N ASN A 569 18.64 16.25 -17.01
CA ASN A 569 19.97 15.67 -16.92
C ASN A 569 20.81 16.48 -15.91
N THR A 570 21.02 15.93 -14.73
CA THR A 570 21.91 16.50 -13.75
C THR A 570 23.25 15.79 -13.87
N ALA A 571 24.10 16.23 -14.82
CA ALA A 571 25.44 15.67 -14.98
C ALA A 571 26.18 15.73 -13.64
N ALA A 572 26.93 14.66 -13.33
CA ALA A 572 27.84 14.64 -12.18
C ALA A 572 28.85 15.79 -12.31
N GLY A 573 28.63 16.88 -11.59
CA GLY A 573 29.53 18.05 -11.60
C GLY A 573 28.91 19.44 -11.62
N SER A 574 27.59 19.58 -11.77
CA SER A 574 26.93 20.83 -11.39
C SER A 574 26.48 20.71 -9.94
N ASP A 575 27.36 21.01 -9.01
CA ASP A 575 26.97 21.42 -7.68
C ASP A 575 25.99 22.59 -7.86
N ILE A 576 24.70 22.35 -7.77
CA ILE A 576 23.79 23.38 -7.31
C ILE A 576 24.38 23.74 -5.98
N GLU A 577 24.77 25.02 -5.81
CA GLU A 577 25.28 25.50 -4.54
C GLU A 577 24.29 25.06 -3.47
N SER A 578 24.61 23.97 -2.79
CA SER A 578 23.95 23.58 -1.58
C SER A 578 24.02 24.82 -0.69
N GLU A 579 22.88 25.36 -0.34
CA GLU A 579 22.79 26.38 0.71
C GLU A 579 23.73 25.97 1.84
N LYS A 580 24.56 26.92 2.24
CA LYS A 580 25.59 26.80 3.25
C LYS A 580 25.31 25.74 4.29
N VAL A 581 26.08 24.67 4.25
CA VAL A 581 26.26 23.80 5.42
C VAL A 581 26.65 24.70 6.57
N ILE A 582 25.77 24.93 7.51
CA ILE A 582 26.06 25.58 8.75
C ILE A 582 26.96 24.63 9.50
N ASP A 583 28.22 25.07 9.67
CA ASP A 583 29.25 24.40 10.46
C ASP A 583 28.80 24.34 11.93
N TYR A 584 28.28 23.19 12.36
CA TYR A 584 27.89 22.94 13.76
C TYR A 584 29.08 22.57 14.66
N THR A 585 30.25 23.19 14.51
CA THR A 585 31.36 23.03 15.43
C THR A 585 31.35 24.06 16.55
N ASN A 586 30.20 24.33 17.19
CA ASN A 586 30.22 25.09 18.44
C ASN A 586 29.40 24.35 19.52
N LYS A 587 30.13 23.76 20.45
CA LYS A 587 29.64 23.16 21.67
C LYS A 587 28.91 24.18 22.53
N ASN A 588 27.77 23.79 23.06
CA ASN A 588 26.94 24.43 24.08
C ASN A 588 25.81 25.35 23.55
N SER A 589 24.74 24.72 23.19
CA SER A 589 23.38 25.21 23.49
C SER A 589 22.37 24.07 23.41
N SER A 590 21.59 23.96 24.46
CA SER A 590 20.38 23.15 24.52
C SER A 590 19.55 23.39 23.27
N ILE A 591 19.24 22.31 22.50
CA ILE A 591 18.34 22.38 21.38
C ILE A 591 16.93 22.57 21.94
N VAL A 592 16.52 23.82 22.01
CA VAL A 592 15.09 24.17 22.04
C VAL A 592 14.62 23.96 20.62
N TYR A 593 13.71 23.03 20.41
CA TYR A 593 12.94 22.93 19.16
C TYR A 593 12.10 24.21 19.05
N ASN A 594 12.64 25.23 18.38
CA ASN A 594 11.82 26.27 17.80
C ASN A 594 11.33 25.74 16.48
N ALA A 595 10.01 25.54 16.39
CA ALA A 595 9.32 25.33 15.16
C ALA A 595 9.32 26.63 14.32
N GLU A 596 10.52 27.08 13.90
CA GLU A 596 10.71 28.16 12.95
C GLU A 596 11.83 27.77 12.01
N SER A 597 11.41 27.39 10.83
CA SER A 597 12.09 27.26 9.55
C SER A 597 12.10 25.83 8.97
N ALA A 598 10.93 25.28 8.65
CA ALA A 598 10.76 24.61 7.39
C ALA A 598 9.93 25.58 6.55
N GLU A 599 10.49 26.24 5.59
CA GLU A 599 9.72 26.90 4.57
C GLU A 599 9.06 25.81 3.74
N ALA A 600 7.80 25.53 4.07
CA ALA A 600 6.94 24.68 3.30
C ALA A 600 6.48 25.49 2.08
N SER A 601 6.93 25.13 0.90
CA SER A 601 6.33 25.53 -0.35
C SER A 601 5.28 24.48 -0.75
N SER A 602 4.19 24.45 -0.03
CA SER A 602 2.90 23.95 -0.50
C SER A 602 1.86 24.94 -0.01
N SER A 603 0.80 25.18 -0.75
CA SER A 603 -0.34 25.91 -0.27
C SER A 603 -1.00 25.09 0.85
N GLU A 604 -0.45 25.21 2.05
CA GLU A 604 -1.02 24.62 3.26
C GLU A 604 -2.42 25.16 3.43
N VAL A 605 -3.43 24.32 3.30
CA VAL A 605 -4.80 24.69 3.63
C VAL A 605 -4.90 24.73 5.15
N TYR A 606 -5.08 25.93 5.69
CA TYR A 606 -5.21 26.14 7.12
C TYR A 606 -6.68 26.08 7.56
N ILE A 607 -6.90 25.70 8.82
CA ILE A 607 -8.24 25.74 9.42
C ILE A 607 -8.62 27.20 9.70
N GLY A 608 -9.43 27.78 8.82
CA GLY A 608 -9.84 29.19 8.94
C GLY A 608 -8.64 30.15 8.98
N ASP A 609 -8.66 31.13 9.88
CA ASP A 609 -7.60 32.13 10.09
C ASP A 609 -6.57 31.66 11.13
N THR A 610 -6.20 30.36 11.15
CA THR A 610 -5.26 29.77 12.11
C THR A 610 -4.00 29.26 11.43
N GLU A 611 -3.05 28.79 12.21
CA GLU A 611 -1.83 28.09 11.77
C GLU A 611 -2.03 26.56 11.81
N LEU A 612 -3.26 26.08 12.00
CA LEU A 612 -3.59 24.66 12.10
C LEU A 612 -3.83 24.10 10.69
N LEU A 613 -3.09 23.09 10.32
CA LEU A 613 -3.14 22.48 9.01
C LEU A 613 -4.38 21.59 8.81
N ASN A 614 -4.98 21.66 7.64
CA ASN A 614 -6.07 20.80 7.22
C ASN A 614 -5.57 19.36 7.05
N GLY A 615 -6.35 18.39 7.53
CA GLY A 615 -6.04 16.97 7.37
C GLY A 615 -4.98 16.42 8.34
N VAL A 616 -4.40 17.24 9.20
CA VAL A 616 -3.40 16.82 10.18
C VAL A 616 -4.06 16.43 11.50
N SER A 617 -3.51 15.41 12.16
CA SER A 617 -3.95 14.96 13.49
C SER A 617 -3.25 15.72 14.61
N TYR A 618 -3.99 16.03 15.67
CA TYR A 618 -3.53 16.85 16.78
C TYR A 618 -3.93 16.26 18.14
N TYR A 619 -3.12 16.52 19.14
CA TYR A 619 -3.55 16.50 20.55
C TYR A 619 -4.13 17.86 20.92
N VAL A 620 -5.30 17.85 21.54
CA VAL A 620 -6.02 19.05 21.99
C VAL A 620 -6.01 19.07 23.51
N ALA A 621 -5.15 19.89 24.11
CA ALA A 621 -4.97 19.92 25.57
C ALA A 621 -5.56 21.18 26.20
N ASN A 622 -6.33 21.01 27.27
CA ASN A 622 -6.92 22.12 27.99
C ASN A 622 -5.86 22.98 28.68
N LYS A 623 -6.00 24.30 28.58
CA LYS A 623 -5.05 25.25 29.18
C LYS A 623 -5.01 25.19 30.70
N ASN A 624 -6.18 25.02 31.36
CA ASN A 624 -6.29 24.98 32.81
C ASN A 624 -5.65 23.72 33.41
N SER A 625 -5.92 22.54 32.85
CA SER A 625 -5.45 21.25 33.38
C SER A 625 -4.18 20.73 32.70
N GLY A 626 -3.97 21.12 31.44
CA GLY A 626 -2.95 20.52 30.58
C GLY A 626 -3.27 19.11 30.11
N MET A 627 -4.46 18.58 30.40
CA MET A 627 -4.92 17.28 29.97
C MET A 627 -5.50 17.34 28.55
N VAL A 628 -5.38 16.23 27.81
CA VAL A 628 -5.86 16.13 26.43
C VAL A 628 -7.29 15.63 26.36
N LEU A 629 -8.01 15.99 25.29
CA LEU A 629 -9.32 15.40 24.98
C LEU A 629 -9.19 13.91 24.69
N GLU A 630 -10.09 13.11 25.24
CA GLU A 630 -10.12 11.65 25.14
C GLU A 630 -11.54 11.13 24.97
N LEU A 631 -11.68 10.05 24.19
CA LEU A 631 -12.90 9.23 24.17
C LEU A 631 -12.99 8.38 25.44
N ALA A 632 -14.09 8.49 26.17
CA ALA A 632 -14.30 7.72 27.39
C ALA A 632 -14.16 6.20 27.16
N ASP A 633 -13.25 5.58 27.91
CA ASP A 633 -12.90 4.15 27.82
C ASP A 633 -12.37 3.74 26.42
N GLY A 634 -11.95 4.68 25.57
CA GLY A 634 -11.51 4.41 24.18
C GLY A 634 -12.63 3.88 23.26
N LYS A 635 -13.91 4.05 23.65
CA LYS A 635 -15.06 3.56 22.86
C LYS A 635 -15.33 4.46 21.65
N THR A 636 -15.79 3.82 20.55
CA THR A 636 -16.13 4.54 19.31
C THR A 636 -17.61 4.49 18.94
N SER A 637 -18.50 4.04 19.83
CA SER A 637 -19.95 4.05 19.58
C SER A 637 -20.52 5.48 19.60
N ASN A 638 -21.58 5.73 18.82
CA ASN A 638 -22.33 7.01 18.88
C ASN A 638 -22.82 7.29 20.31
N GLY A 639 -22.65 8.52 20.75
CA GLY A 639 -22.96 8.95 22.13
C GLY A 639 -21.82 8.66 23.11
N THR A 640 -20.65 8.20 22.66
CA THR A 640 -19.48 8.08 23.54
C THR A 640 -19.07 9.45 24.06
N ASN A 641 -18.96 9.57 25.36
CA ASN A 641 -18.61 10.83 26.02
C ASN A 641 -17.16 11.23 25.69
N ILE A 642 -16.93 12.52 25.53
CA ILE A 642 -15.59 13.09 25.42
C ILE A 642 -15.26 13.81 26.72
N HIS A 643 -14.10 13.55 27.27
CA HIS A 643 -13.61 14.15 28.50
C HIS A 643 -12.14 14.53 28.38
N GLN A 644 -11.57 15.15 29.38
CA GLN A 644 -10.12 15.34 29.49
C GLN A 644 -9.48 14.17 30.23
N TRP A 645 -8.26 13.80 29.81
CA TRP A 645 -7.45 12.77 30.46
C TRP A 645 -5.95 13.07 30.32
N SER A 646 -5.13 12.49 31.19
CA SER A 646 -3.68 12.53 31.05
C SER A 646 -3.26 11.97 29.68
N LYS A 647 -2.28 12.56 29.02
CA LYS A 647 -1.83 12.13 27.70
C LYS A 647 -1.27 10.72 27.78
N LEU A 648 -1.86 9.78 27.07
CA LEU A 648 -1.48 8.36 26.96
C LEU A 648 -0.93 7.99 25.58
N GLY A 649 -1.10 8.88 24.57
CA GLY A 649 -0.58 8.71 23.23
C GLY A 649 -1.32 7.71 22.33
N GLY A 650 -2.54 7.28 22.70
CA GLY A 650 -3.37 6.39 21.89
C GLY A 650 -4.34 7.15 20.96
N LYS A 651 -4.84 6.48 19.91
CA LYS A 651 -5.77 7.06 18.91
C LYS A 651 -7.05 7.64 19.51
N GLN A 652 -7.48 7.20 20.69
CA GLN A 652 -8.61 7.75 21.43
C GLN A 652 -8.38 9.21 21.90
N GLN A 653 -7.14 9.71 21.83
CA GLN A 653 -6.75 11.07 22.21
C GLN A 653 -6.32 11.94 21.01
N GLU A 654 -6.36 11.39 19.82
CA GLU A 654 -5.92 12.03 18.59
C GLU A 654 -7.11 12.52 17.77
N TRP A 655 -7.01 13.76 17.26
CA TRP A 655 -8.09 14.44 16.57
C TRP A 655 -7.62 15.07 15.28
N LYS A 656 -8.20 14.68 14.14
CA LYS A 656 -7.89 15.22 12.82
C LYS A 656 -8.83 16.39 12.51
N PHE A 657 -8.26 17.51 12.08
CA PHE A 657 -9.03 18.67 11.67
C PHE A 657 -9.22 18.69 10.18
N VAL A 658 -10.46 18.77 9.73
CA VAL A 658 -10.80 18.78 8.31
C VAL A 658 -11.61 20.03 8.00
N ALA A 659 -11.05 20.93 7.18
CA ALA A 659 -11.69 22.15 6.74
C ALA A 659 -12.97 21.87 5.93
N LEU A 660 -13.95 22.74 6.07
CA LEU A 660 -15.19 22.71 5.29
C LEU A 660 -15.28 23.99 4.44
N ASP A 661 -15.93 23.93 3.29
CA ASP A 661 -16.05 25.05 2.33
C ASP A 661 -16.75 26.31 2.90
N ASN A 662 -17.29 26.23 4.10
CA ASN A 662 -18.03 27.31 4.73
C ASN A 662 -17.25 28.05 5.84
N GLY A 663 -15.94 27.83 5.94
CA GLY A 663 -15.06 28.47 6.93
C GLY A 663 -15.07 27.83 8.32
N TYR A 664 -15.73 26.68 8.48
CA TYR A 664 -15.67 25.83 9.67
C TYR A 664 -14.81 24.60 9.39
N CYS A 665 -14.58 23.78 10.40
CA CYS A 665 -13.98 22.45 10.25
C CYS A 665 -14.80 21.40 11.00
N LYS A 666 -14.66 20.15 10.63
CA LYS A 666 -15.03 19.00 11.45
C LYS A 666 -13.79 18.51 12.22
N ILE A 667 -13.99 18.01 13.42
CA ILE A 667 -12.93 17.43 14.26
C ILE A 667 -13.19 15.94 14.36
N VAL A 668 -12.41 15.18 13.63
CA VAL A 668 -12.57 13.74 13.39
C VAL A 668 -11.75 12.95 14.42
N SER A 669 -12.28 11.86 14.95
CA SER A 669 -11.54 10.98 15.86
C SER A 669 -10.63 10.04 15.09
N MET A 670 -9.37 9.92 15.47
CA MET A 670 -8.44 8.96 14.90
C MET A 670 -8.67 7.51 15.38
N ALA A 671 -9.51 7.31 16.39
CA ALA A 671 -9.97 5.97 16.79
C ALA A 671 -11.09 5.41 15.89
N ASP A 672 -11.84 6.29 15.17
CA ASP A 672 -12.81 5.94 14.13
C ASP A 672 -13.04 7.19 13.26
N GLU A 673 -12.41 7.27 12.12
CA GLU A 673 -12.40 8.46 11.23
C GLU A 673 -13.75 8.76 10.59
N ARG A 674 -14.72 7.85 10.66
CA ARG A 674 -16.11 8.11 10.24
C ARG A 674 -16.87 8.99 11.22
N LYS A 675 -16.28 9.27 12.39
CA LYS A 675 -16.94 9.93 13.52
C LYS A 675 -16.22 11.20 13.92
N CYS A 676 -16.99 12.15 14.43
CA CYS A 676 -16.47 13.46 14.84
C CYS A 676 -17.05 13.94 16.16
N ILE A 677 -16.38 14.94 16.71
CA ILE A 677 -16.85 15.66 17.89
C ILE A 677 -18.17 16.36 17.57
N THR A 678 -19.18 16.11 18.38
CA THR A 678 -20.58 16.53 18.16
C THR A 678 -21.19 17.11 19.43
N VAL A 679 -21.84 18.25 19.33
CA VAL A 679 -22.69 18.76 20.41
C VAL A 679 -23.99 17.95 20.45
N SER A 680 -24.30 17.33 21.58
CA SER A 680 -25.50 16.51 21.73
C SER A 680 -26.76 17.27 21.33
N GLU A 681 -27.68 16.57 20.65
CA GLU A 681 -29.00 17.09 20.24
C GLU A 681 -28.95 18.34 19.33
N ASN A 682 -27.79 18.69 18.78
CA ASN A 682 -27.57 19.92 17.99
C ASN A 682 -28.06 21.18 18.75
N SER A 683 -27.85 21.21 20.06
CA SER A 683 -28.34 22.25 20.97
C SER A 683 -27.36 23.43 21.06
N ALA A 684 -27.88 24.64 21.21
CA ALA A 684 -27.09 25.85 21.49
C ALA A 684 -26.98 26.17 22.98
N GLU A 685 -27.59 25.38 23.86
CA GLU A 685 -27.68 25.67 25.29
C GLU A 685 -26.36 25.39 26.03
N ASN A 686 -26.13 26.08 27.12
CA ASN A 686 -25.02 25.87 28.02
C ASN A 686 -25.14 24.54 28.79
N GLY A 687 -24.02 23.87 29.00
CA GLY A 687 -23.92 22.59 29.72
C GLY A 687 -24.32 21.37 28.91
N VAL A 688 -24.59 21.55 27.63
CA VAL A 688 -24.88 20.42 26.74
C VAL A 688 -23.60 19.58 26.53
N ASN A 689 -23.76 18.28 26.63
CA ASN A 689 -22.64 17.34 26.46
C ASN A 689 -22.03 17.37 25.05
N ILE A 690 -20.77 17.17 24.99
CA ILE A 690 -20.05 16.93 23.71
C ILE A 690 -19.65 15.47 23.66
N GLU A 691 -20.00 14.81 22.57
CA GLU A 691 -19.88 13.37 22.38
C GLU A 691 -19.35 13.01 20.99
N LEU A 692 -18.99 11.77 20.79
CA LEU A 692 -18.63 11.22 19.48
C LEU A 692 -19.89 10.76 18.73
N SER A 693 -20.03 11.13 17.47
CA SER A 693 -21.14 10.65 16.61
C SER A 693 -20.70 10.55 15.15
N ASP A 694 -21.40 9.70 14.37
CA ASP A 694 -21.22 9.63 12.92
C ASP A 694 -21.34 11.01 12.29
N TYR A 695 -20.46 11.33 11.33
CA TYR A 695 -20.52 12.62 10.66
C TYR A 695 -21.71 12.66 9.69
N VAL A 696 -22.63 13.59 9.95
CA VAL A 696 -23.84 13.84 9.12
C VAL A 696 -23.92 15.28 8.61
N GLY A 697 -22.87 16.08 8.83
CA GLY A 697 -22.78 17.47 8.36
C GLY A 697 -23.68 18.46 9.11
N SER A 698 -24.20 18.10 10.29
CA SER A 698 -25.03 19.02 11.10
C SER A 698 -24.19 20.18 11.65
N ASP A 699 -24.87 21.29 12.02
CA ASP A 699 -24.19 22.44 12.63
C ASP A 699 -23.52 22.10 13.97
N ALA A 700 -23.97 21.04 14.67
CA ALA A 700 -23.37 20.51 15.89
C ALA A 700 -22.00 19.86 15.68
N GLN A 701 -21.63 19.59 14.45
CA GLN A 701 -20.39 18.90 14.05
C GLN A 701 -19.39 19.84 13.35
N GLN A 702 -19.73 21.13 13.31
CA GLN A 702 -18.95 22.15 12.64
C GLN A 702 -18.37 23.12 13.66
N TRP A 703 -17.07 23.27 13.64
CA TRP A 703 -16.29 23.98 14.65
C TRP A 703 -15.45 25.09 14.03
N LYS A 704 -15.22 26.14 14.78
CA LYS A 704 -14.39 27.27 14.40
C LYS A 704 -13.38 27.58 15.50
N PHE A 705 -12.13 27.78 15.10
CA PHE A 705 -11.05 28.10 16.00
C PHE A 705 -10.91 29.63 16.13
N ILE A 706 -10.81 30.12 17.36
CA ILE A 706 -10.56 31.52 17.69
C ILE A 706 -9.20 31.62 18.38
N LYS A 707 -8.22 32.24 17.72
CA LYS A 707 -6.87 32.39 18.25
C LYS A 707 -6.86 33.31 19.47
N ASN A 708 -6.23 32.87 20.58
CA ASN A 708 -6.07 33.62 21.81
C ASN A 708 -4.62 33.42 22.34
N GLY A 709 -3.68 34.25 21.86
CA GLY A 709 -2.25 34.08 22.08
C GLY A 709 -1.74 32.76 21.46
N SER A 710 -1.13 31.90 22.25
CA SER A 710 -0.68 30.55 21.85
C SER A 710 -1.75 29.47 22.01
N PHE A 711 -2.98 29.84 22.35
CA PHE A 711 -4.10 28.93 22.56
C PHE A 711 -5.23 29.23 21.60
N TYR A 712 -6.20 28.35 21.53
CA TYR A 712 -7.40 28.47 20.72
C TYR A 712 -8.67 28.29 21.57
N GLY A 713 -9.68 29.13 21.34
CA GLY A 713 -11.06 28.81 21.66
C GLY A 713 -11.66 28.01 20.53
N ILE A 714 -12.45 26.99 20.79
CA ILE A 714 -13.10 26.14 19.81
C ILE A 714 -14.61 26.28 19.96
N VAL A 715 -15.25 27.02 19.06
CA VAL A 715 -16.69 27.36 19.15
C VAL A 715 -17.49 26.56 18.12
N SER A 716 -18.76 26.27 18.48
CA SER A 716 -19.67 25.46 17.68
C SER A 716 -20.52 26.33 16.75
N LYS A 717 -20.77 25.86 15.55
CA LYS A 717 -21.69 26.49 14.60
C LYS A 717 -23.13 26.43 15.05
N CYS A 718 -23.56 25.37 15.74
CA CYS A 718 -24.94 25.27 16.25
C CYS A 718 -25.27 26.34 17.28
N SER A 719 -24.28 26.92 17.96
CA SER A 719 -24.43 28.07 18.83
C SER A 719 -24.31 29.43 18.12
N ALA A 720 -24.13 29.45 16.79
CA ALA A 720 -23.77 30.64 16.02
C ALA A 720 -22.48 31.33 16.54
N ASP A 721 -21.45 30.55 16.86
CA ASP A 721 -20.12 30.94 17.36
C ASP A 721 -20.13 31.59 18.76
N THR A 722 -21.24 31.47 19.52
CA THR A 722 -21.37 32.10 20.84
C THR A 722 -20.99 31.15 21.98
N ALA A 723 -20.93 29.87 21.75
CA ALA A 723 -20.52 28.87 22.72
C ALA A 723 -19.49 27.92 22.18
N GLY A 724 -18.63 27.37 23.03
CA GLY A 724 -17.54 26.52 22.63
C GLY A 724 -17.26 25.39 23.60
N MET A 725 -16.21 24.64 23.33
CA MET A 725 -15.70 23.57 24.16
C MET A 725 -15.23 24.11 25.50
N ASP A 726 -15.72 23.49 26.58
CA ASP A 726 -15.51 23.91 27.97
C ASP A 726 -15.32 22.68 28.86
N ILE A 727 -14.31 22.66 29.71
CA ILE A 727 -14.17 21.63 30.74
C ILE A 727 -15.03 22.02 31.92
N TYR A 728 -16.07 21.20 32.17
CA TYR A 728 -17.08 21.44 33.19
C TYR A 728 -16.47 21.63 34.57
N ASP A 729 -16.94 22.69 35.27
CA ASP A 729 -16.56 23.06 36.62
C ASP A 729 -15.06 23.27 36.83
N TRP A 730 -14.33 23.68 35.75
CA TRP A 730 -12.87 23.93 35.81
C TRP A 730 -12.06 22.71 36.30
N SER A 731 -12.56 21.51 36.05
CA SER A 731 -11.91 20.29 36.50
C SER A 731 -10.44 20.22 36.03
N VAL A 732 -9.57 19.75 36.93
CA VAL A 732 -8.17 19.45 36.65
C VAL A 732 -7.87 17.97 36.84
N GLU A 733 -8.91 17.15 36.96
CA GLU A 733 -8.82 15.71 37.18
C GLU A 733 -9.09 14.95 35.91
N ASN A 734 -8.54 13.70 35.80
CA ASN A 734 -8.91 12.77 34.78
C ASN A 734 -10.43 12.49 34.79
N GLY A 735 -11.06 12.50 33.61
CA GLY A 735 -12.49 12.31 33.45
C GLY A 735 -13.30 13.62 33.58
N GLY A 736 -12.65 14.78 33.69
CA GLY A 736 -13.33 16.08 33.63
C GLY A 736 -14.12 16.21 32.34
N ASN A 737 -15.45 16.39 32.42
CA ASN A 737 -16.34 16.32 31.27
C ASN A 737 -16.16 17.47 30.29
N LEU A 738 -16.20 17.17 28.98
CA LEU A 738 -16.29 18.17 27.92
C LEU A 738 -17.74 18.51 27.65
N ASN A 739 -18.08 19.80 27.72
CA ASN A 739 -19.42 20.30 27.38
C ASN A 739 -19.34 21.57 26.53
N GLN A 740 -20.47 22.03 26.07
CA GLN A 740 -20.61 23.33 25.41
C GLN A 740 -21.00 24.38 26.43
N TRP A 741 -20.32 25.53 26.43
CA TRP A 741 -20.67 26.66 27.26
C TRP A 741 -20.44 28.00 26.55
N ASN A 742 -21.17 29.06 26.89
CA ASN A 742 -20.93 30.40 26.35
C ASN A 742 -19.44 30.73 26.37
N TYR A 743 -18.89 31.09 25.24
CA TYR A 743 -17.46 31.36 25.09
C TYR A 743 -17.11 32.73 25.66
N TRP A 744 -16.22 32.76 26.63
CA TRP A 744 -15.73 33.99 27.29
C TRP A 744 -14.18 33.98 27.41
N GLY A 745 -13.52 32.95 26.90
CA GLY A 745 -12.07 32.88 26.80
C GLY A 745 -11.34 32.57 28.11
N GLY A 746 -12.01 31.92 29.09
CA GLY A 746 -11.37 31.43 30.32
C GLY A 746 -10.48 30.19 30.04
N ASP A 747 -9.57 29.90 30.98
CA ASP A 747 -8.58 28.84 30.79
C ASP A 747 -9.20 27.44 30.61
N CYS A 748 -10.42 27.20 31.15
CA CYS A 748 -11.20 25.97 30.90
C CYS A 748 -11.75 25.85 29.46
N GLN A 749 -11.76 26.96 28.68
CA GLN A 749 -12.23 27.05 27.30
C GLN A 749 -11.09 27.26 26.28
N LEU A 750 -9.86 27.32 26.76
CA LEU A 750 -8.69 27.55 25.93
C LEU A 750 -7.89 26.23 25.76
N TRP A 751 -7.45 26.01 24.56
CA TRP A 751 -6.85 24.75 24.14
C TRP A 751 -5.48 24.97 23.46
N SER A 752 -4.46 24.26 23.90
CA SER A 752 -3.24 24.09 23.11
C SER A 752 -3.45 22.95 22.13
N VAL A 753 -3.02 23.15 20.91
CA VAL A 753 -3.19 22.19 19.80
C VAL A 753 -1.81 21.86 19.27
N THR A 754 -1.37 20.61 19.44
CA THR A 754 -0.03 20.16 19.04
C THR A 754 -0.14 19.01 18.05
N PRO A 755 0.55 19.06 16.88
CA PRO A 755 0.50 17.97 15.92
C PRO A 755 0.97 16.64 16.51
N VAL A 756 0.40 15.56 16.00
CA VAL A 756 0.83 14.21 16.32
C VAL A 756 1.96 13.85 15.35
N TYR A 757 3.19 13.95 15.85
CA TYR A 757 4.37 13.47 15.11
C TYR A 757 4.93 12.23 15.79
N PRO A 758 5.67 11.35 15.09
CA PRO A 758 6.49 10.33 15.73
C PRO A 758 7.38 10.99 16.79
N ALA A 759 7.29 10.53 18.03
CA ALA A 759 8.05 11.15 19.13
C ALA A 759 9.56 10.97 18.95
N VAL A 760 9.98 9.88 18.28
CA VAL A 760 11.37 9.53 18.01
C VAL A 760 11.44 8.87 16.64
N ASN A 761 12.34 9.33 15.77
CA ASN A 761 12.58 8.68 14.48
C ASN A 761 13.32 7.34 14.68
N ASP A 762 13.26 6.48 13.67
CA ASP A 762 14.06 5.26 13.67
C ASP A 762 15.55 5.57 13.80
N GLY A 763 16.23 4.87 14.70
CA GLY A 763 17.65 5.16 14.97
C GLY A 763 18.19 4.44 16.20
N ILE A 764 19.47 4.69 16.53
CA ILE A 764 20.09 4.18 17.73
C ILE A 764 20.17 5.29 18.76
N TYR A 765 19.66 5.05 19.97
CA TYR A 765 19.51 6.03 21.02
C TYR A 765 19.99 5.50 22.37
N THR A 766 20.40 6.39 23.25
CA THR A 766 20.51 6.10 24.68
C THR A 766 19.25 6.60 25.40
N LEU A 767 18.79 5.87 26.40
CA LEU A 767 17.67 6.27 27.26
C LEU A 767 18.22 6.57 28.66
N LYS A 768 18.24 7.85 29.04
CA LYS A 768 18.84 8.34 30.27
C LYS A 768 17.74 8.85 31.22
N ASN A 769 17.57 8.23 32.36
CA ASN A 769 16.59 8.67 33.36
C ASN A 769 16.95 10.06 33.93
N ILE A 770 15.98 10.97 34.00
CA ILE A 770 16.22 12.36 34.41
C ILE A 770 16.52 12.50 35.91
N ASN A 771 15.98 11.64 36.77
CA ASN A 771 16.17 11.66 38.22
C ASN A 771 17.58 11.22 38.64
N SER A 772 18.06 10.12 38.04
CA SER A 772 19.35 9.51 38.41
C SER A 772 20.52 10.00 37.55
N GLY A 773 20.22 10.48 36.34
CA GLY A 773 21.23 10.77 35.31
C GLY A 773 21.91 9.53 34.76
N LYS A 774 21.31 8.33 34.94
CA LYS A 774 21.85 7.03 34.50
C LYS A 774 21.03 6.50 33.32
N TRP A 775 21.64 5.62 32.52
CA TRP A 775 21.06 5.03 31.33
C TRP A 775 20.39 3.69 31.64
N ILE A 776 19.37 3.30 30.90
CA ILE A 776 18.89 1.92 30.92
C ILE A 776 19.88 1.03 30.19
N SER A 777 20.10 -0.15 30.70
CA SER A 777 21.09 -1.10 30.18
C SER A 777 20.67 -2.54 30.48
N ALA A 778 20.99 -3.48 29.57
CA ALA A 778 20.71 -4.89 29.76
C ALA A 778 21.91 -5.58 30.42
N GLU A 779 21.67 -6.30 31.50
CA GLU A 779 22.68 -7.17 32.11
C GLU A 779 22.87 -8.45 31.29
N SER A 780 23.99 -9.15 31.54
CA SER A 780 24.25 -10.48 30.94
C SER A 780 23.18 -11.52 31.28
N SER A 781 22.40 -11.30 32.33
CA SER A 781 21.24 -12.10 32.72
C SER A 781 20.03 -11.90 31.81
N GLY A 782 20.05 -10.82 31.05
CA GLY A 782 18.92 -10.34 30.25
C GLY A 782 18.00 -9.39 31.01
N ASN A 783 18.24 -9.12 32.30
CA ASN A 783 17.49 -8.15 33.08
C ASN A 783 17.86 -6.73 32.66
N VAL A 784 16.90 -5.78 32.68
CA VAL A 784 17.14 -4.37 32.36
C VAL A 784 17.19 -3.56 33.64
N VAL A 785 18.26 -2.81 33.79
CA VAL A 785 18.59 -1.99 34.97
C VAL A 785 19.07 -0.61 34.57
N GLN A 786 19.12 0.32 35.49
CA GLN A 786 19.85 1.55 35.22
C GLN A 786 21.36 1.36 35.48
N SER A 787 22.20 2.02 34.69
CA SER A 787 23.65 1.90 34.66
C SER A 787 24.33 3.26 34.53
N SER A 788 25.52 3.38 35.16
CA SER A 788 26.39 4.53 34.90
C SER A 788 27.09 4.52 33.54
N LYS A 789 26.92 3.44 32.75
CA LYS A 789 27.43 3.33 31.38
C LYS A 789 26.26 3.38 30.40
N PRO A 790 26.34 4.20 29.32
CA PRO A 790 25.36 4.24 28.29
C PRO A 790 25.33 2.91 27.51
N GLU A 791 24.13 2.48 27.10
CA GLU A 791 23.91 1.43 26.14
C GLU A 791 23.05 1.99 25.01
N GLY A 792 23.37 1.64 23.75
CA GLY A 792 22.62 2.02 22.56
C GLY A 792 21.47 1.07 22.34
N TRP A 793 20.28 1.61 22.09
CA TRP A 793 19.07 0.88 21.78
C TRP A 793 18.57 1.29 20.39
N SER A 794 18.39 0.31 19.52
CA SER A 794 17.73 0.55 18.24
C SER A 794 16.23 0.73 18.48
N ILE A 795 15.72 1.93 18.29
CA ILE A 795 14.29 2.26 18.34
C ILE A 795 13.79 2.24 16.92
N LYS A 796 12.78 1.41 16.62
CA LYS A 796 12.18 1.30 15.31
C LYS A 796 10.67 1.43 15.43
N SER A 797 10.10 2.27 14.58
CA SER A 797 8.66 2.38 14.41
C SER A 797 8.11 1.05 13.88
N ILE A 798 6.98 0.65 14.42
CA ILE A 798 6.21 -0.50 13.98
C ILE A 798 4.78 -0.04 13.72
N ASP A 799 3.75 -0.72 14.03
CA ASP A 799 2.37 -0.30 13.77
C ASP A 799 1.90 0.85 14.69
N ASP A 800 1.00 1.70 14.20
CA ASP A 800 0.11 2.60 14.97
C ASP A 800 0.78 3.42 16.10
N ASN A 801 1.88 4.11 15.81
CA ASN A 801 2.66 4.89 16.79
C ASN A 801 3.35 4.06 17.89
N TYR A 802 3.49 2.77 17.69
CA TYR A 802 4.30 1.91 18.54
C TYR A 802 5.71 1.74 18.01
N TYR A 803 6.61 1.44 18.92
CA TYR A 803 8.01 1.16 18.66
C TYR A 803 8.40 -0.19 19.24
N VAL A 804 9.33 -0.85 18.57
CA VAL A 804 10.16 -1.89 19.17
C VAL A 804 11.49 -1.28 19.59
N ILE A 805 11.98 -1.64 20.76
CA ILE A 805 13.25 -1.15 21.31
C ILE A 805 14.18 -2.34 21.46
N LEU A 806 15.20 -2.40 20.62
CA LEU A 806 16.11 -3.54 20.49
C LEU A 806 17.50 -3.18 21.03
N ASN A 807 18.15 -4.12 21.71
CA ASN A 807 19.56 -3.97 22.04
C ASN A 807 20.48 -4.28 20.85
N GLU A 808 21.79 -4.12 21.01
CA GLU A 808 22.80 -4.40 19.97
C GLU A 808 22.80 -5.85 19.43
N HIS A 809 22.14 -6.79 20.13
CA HIS A 809 22.00 -8.18 19.72
C HIS A 809 20.63 -8.48 19.08
N GLY A 810 19.82 -7.47 18.77
CA GLY A 810 18.49 -7.61 18.20
C GLY A 810 17.44 -8.17 19.16
N LYS A 811 17.72 -8.21 20.47
CA LYS A 811 16.72 -8.60 21.48
C LYS A 811 15.90 -7.42 21.92
N SER A 812 14.57 -7.61 22.01
CA SER A 812 13.61 -6.58 22.37
C SER A 812 13.47 -6.41 23.87
N LEU A 813 13.34 -5.16 24.31
CA LEU A 813 12.72 -4.89 25.60
C LEU A 813 11.40 -5.63 25.69
N THR A 814 11.11 -6.24 26.83
CA THR A 814 9.93 -7.09 26.99
C THR A 814 9.38 -6.94 28.42
N VAL A 815 8.07 -6.74 28.53
CA VAL A 815 7.39 -6.73 29.82
C VAL A 815 7.16 -8.18 30.29
N GLU A 816 7.58 -8.50 31.50
CA GLU A 816 7.44 -9.83 32.07
C GLU A 816 5.98 -10.28 32.16
N SER A 817 5.74 -11.54 31.82
CA SER A 817 4.42 -12.18 31.85
C SER A 817 3.37 -11.61 30.90
N GLY A 818 3.72 -10.61 30.06
CA GLY A 818 2.85 -10.06 29.02
C GLY A 818 1.53 -9.53 29.56
N ASN A 819 1.50 -8.89 30.73
CA ASN A 819 0.31 -8.24 31.28
C ASN A 819 0.62 -6.82 31.80
N GLY A 820 -0.44 -6.01 31.99
CA GLY A 820 -0.35 -4.60 32.36
C GLY A 820 -0.19 -4.32 33.87
N ASP A 821 0.06 -5.32 34.71
CA ASP A 821 0.15 -5.12 36.17
C ASP A 821 1.39 -4.33 36.58
N ASN A 822 1.26 -3.54 37.66
CA ASN A 822 2.36 -2.78 38.26
C ASN A 822 3.47 -3.71 38.79
N GLY A 823 4.72 -3.26 38.67
CA GLY A 823 5.90 -3.97 39.18
C GLY A 823 6.39 -5.11 38.28
N LYS A 824 5.86 -5.26 37.07
CA LYS A 824 6.36 -6.24 36.11
C LYS A 824 7.75 -5.87 35.65
N ASN A 825 8.64 -6.84 35.67
CA ASN A 825 10.02 -6.66 35.29
C ASN A 825 10.16 -6.35 33.80
N ILE A 826 11.15 -5.54 33.44
CA ILE A 826 11.57 -5.34 32.05
C ILE A 826 12.85 -6.13 31.82
N TYR A 827 12.85 -6.94 30.78
CA TYR A 827 14.01 -7.75 30.39
C TYR A 827 14.13 -7.80 28.84
N ILE A 828 15.22 -8.32 28.33
CA ILE A 828 15.40 -8.50 26.89
C ILE A 828 15.09 -9.93 26.47
N SER A 829 14.34 -10.12 25.38
CA SER A 829 14.03 -11.42 24.79
C SER A 829 14.07 -11.35 23.26
N GLU A 830 14.03 -12.48 22.59
CA GLU A 830 13.85 -12.53 21.13
C GLU A 830 12.58 -11.78 20.73
N TYR A 831 12.67 -10.94 19.69
CA TYR A 831 11.51 -10.22 19.18
C TYR A 831 10.52 -11.19 18.52
N THR A 832 9.27 -11.11 18.93
CA THR A 832 8.18 -11.99 18.45
C THR A 832 6.96 -11.20 17.96
N GLY A 833 6.98 -9.87 18.06
CA GLY A 833 5.84 -8.99 17.77
C GLY A 833 4.73 -9.00 18.84
N ALA A 834 4.99 -9.58 20.02
CA ALA A 834 4.00 -9.62 21.10
C ALA A 834 3.73 -8.22 21.69
N GLU A 835 2.50 -7.96 22.17
CA GLU A 835 2.14 -6.68 22.82
C GLU A 835 3.08 -6.29 23.96
N SER A 836 3.67 -7.27 24.66
CA SER A 836 4.67 -7.03 25.70
C SER A 836 6.02 -6.48 25.19
N GLN A 837 6.19 -6.39 23.88
CA GLN A 837 7.40 -5.89 23.20
C GLN A 837 7.14 -4.60 22.40
N LYS A 838 5.92 -4.08 22.47
CA LYS A 838 5.53 -2.83 21.81
C LYS A 838 5.48 -1.69 22.84
N PHE A 839 6.02 -0.56 22.47
CA PHE A 839 6.11 0.62 23.32
C PHE A 839 5.65 1.86 22.57
N ASN A 840 4.90 2.74 23.22
CA ASN A 840 4.60 4.06 22.71
C ASN A 840 5.52 5.06 23.43
N ILE A 841 6.12 5.98 22.69
CA ILE A 841 7.03 6.99 23.23
C ILE A 841 6.32 8.34 23.18
N ILE A 842 6.09 8.96 24.32
CA ILE A 842 5.45 10.28 24.41
C ILE A 842 6.44 11.34 24.86
N CYS A 843 6.43 12.49 24.20
CA CYS A 843 7.21 13.66 24.62
C CYS A 843 6.47 14.40 25.74
N ASN A 844 7.13 14.62 26.85
CA ASN A 844 6.63 15.38 28.00
C ASN A 844 6.82 16.88 27.79
N LYS A 845 6.07 17.71 28.55
CA LYS A 845 6.16 19.19 28.48
C LYS A 845 7.56 19.75 28.79
N ASP A 846 8.36 19.01 29.53
CA ASP A 846 9.74 19.40 29.93
C ASP A 846 10.80 18.94 28.94
N GLY A 847 10.41 18.40 27.79
CA GLY A 847 11.31 17.86 26.74
C GLY A 847 11.86 16.47 27.05
N SER A 848 11.50 15.85 28.16
CA SER A 848 11.79 14.43 28.42
C SER A 848 10.77 13.53 27.72
N TYR A 849 11.04 12.24 27.71
CA TYR A 849 10.16 11.22 27.14
C TYR A 849 9.70 10.22 28.17
N SER A 850 8.50 9.72 28.03
CA SER A 850 8.01 8.55 28.75
C SER A 850 7.75 7.41 27.77
N VAL A 851 8.16 6.18 28.15
CA VAL A 851 8.05 4.99 27.31
C VAL A 851 6.90 4.15 27.83
N MET A 852 5.75 4.27 27.19
CA MET A 852 4.51 3.59 27.56
C MET A 852 4.49 2.16 27.08
N THR A 853 3.81 1.26 27.77
CA THR A 853 3.75 -0.17 27.43
C THR A 853 2.41 -0.53 26.77
N ALA A 854 2.43 -1.09 25.56
CA ALA A 854 1.21 -1.46 24.84
C ALA A 854 0.38 -2.50 25.63
N VAL A 855 1.04 -3.45 26.27
CA VAL A 855 0.39 -4.51 27.07
C VAL A 855 -0.47 -3.97 28.24
N SER A 856 -0.29 -2.71 28.62
CA SER A 856 -1.11 -1.99 29.60
C SER A 856 -2.16 -1.07 28.99
N ASP A 857 -2.38 -1.14 27.69
CA ASP A 857 -3.16 -0.16 26.91
C ASP A 857 -2.62 1.28 27.11
N ASN A 858 -1.30 1.45 27.15
CA ASN A 858 -0.58 2.70 27.41
C ASN A 858 -0.94 3.36 28.77
N LYS A 859 -1.41 2.58 29.76
CA LYS A 859 -1.69 3.07 31.12
C LYS A 859 -0.49 3.04 32.05
N SER A 860 0.56 2.30 31.66
CA SER A 860 1.79 2.13 32.40
C SER A 860 2.98 2.49 31.53
N SER A 861 4.09 2.85 32.15
CA SER A 861 5.35 3.17 31.47
C SER A 861 6.54 2.41 32.08
N LEU A 862 7.69 2.48 31.39
CA LEU A 862 8.96 2.12 32.04
C LEU A 862 9.18 3.02 33.26
N ASP A 863 9.59 2.43 34.36
CA ASP A 863 9.79 3.06 35.65
C ASP A 863 11.09 2.55 36.31
N VAL A 864 11.89 3.46 36.83
CA VAL A 864 12.99 3.07 37.70
C VAL A 864 12.45 2.74 39.06
N TYR A 865 12.50 1.45 39.45
CA TYR A 865 11.90 0.93 40.65
C TYR A 865 12.29 1.76 41.90
N GLU A 866 11.28 2.16 42.69
CA GLU A 866 11.42 3.02 43.86
C GLU A 866 12.10 4.39 43.59
N VAL A 867 12.07 4.87 42.34
CA VAL A 867 12.73 6.12 41.93
C VAL A 867 14.20 6.15 42.34
N SER A 868 14.85 5.01 42.32
CA SER A 868 16.22 4.82 42.81
C SER A 868 17.24 5.56 41.95
N LYS A 869 18.33 6.04 42.58
CA LYS A 869 19.49 6.66 41.90
C LYS A 869 20.70 5.74 41.82
N GLU A 870 20.59 4.51 42.31
CA GLU A 870 21.70 3.57 42.40
C GLU A 870 21.94 2.82 41.08
N ASP A 871 23.21 2.45 40.82
CA ASP A 871 23.53 1.52 39.75
C ASP A 871 22.89 0.14 40.02
N GLY A 872 22.38 -0.49 38.98
CA GLY A 872 21.72 -1.80 39.09
C GLY A 872 20.26 -1.70 39.59
N ALA A 873 19.70 -0.51 39.79
CA ALA A 873 18.30 -0.38 40.10
C ALA A 873 17.44 -0.89 38.94
N ASN A 874 16.45 -1.70 39.26
CA ASN A 874 15.64 -2.40 38.30
C ASN A 874 14.75 -1.48 37.47
N ILE A 875 14.57 -1.77 36.21
CA ILE A 875 13.56 -1.14 35.36
C ILE A 875 12.34 -2.07 35.36
N CYS A 876 11.18 -1.50 35.68
CA CYS A 876 9.92 -2.23 35.71
C CYS A 876 8.83 -1.44 34.97
N GLN A 877 7.68 -2.09 34.75
CA GLN A 877 6.46 -1.43 34.32
C GLN A 877 5.71 -0.94 35.56
N TRP A 878 5.24 0.30 35.53
CA TRP A 878 4.39 0.87 36.57
C TRP A 878 3.35 1.84 35.99
N GLU A 879 2.18 1.88 36.64
CA GLU A 879 1.13 2.83 36.25
C GLU A 879 1.71 4.24 36.07
N PHE A 880 1.32 4.90 34.98
CA PHE A 880 1.88 6.19 34.59
C PHE A 880 1.42 7.32 35.55
N TRP A 881 2.35 7.91 36.24
CA TRP A 881 2.12 9.02 37.16
C TRP A 881 2.98 10.26 36.83
N ALA A 882 3.67 10.24 35.69
CA ALA A 882 4.49 11.33 35.14
C ALA A 882 5.62 11.82 36.08
N GLY A 883 6.08 10.99 37.02
CA GLY A 883 7.18 11.30 37.93
C GLY A 883 8.56 11.11 37.30
N GLU A 884 9.61 11.61 37.97
CA GLU A 884 10.97 11.59 37.43
C GLU A 884 11.53 10.17 37.20
N GLY A 885 11.00 9.15 37.91
CA GLY A 885 11.35 7.75 37.66
C GLY A 885 10.91 7.21 36.30
N GLN A 886 9.89 7.85 35.69
CA GLN A 886 9.26 7.46 34.43
C GLN A 886 9.65 8.36 33.25
N LYS A 887 10.60 9.26 33.46
CA LYS A 887 11.03 10.23 32.45
C LYS A 887 12.45 9.97 32.01
N PHE A 888 12.68 9.98 30.71
CA PHE A 888 13.96 9.71 30.11
C PHE A 888 14.34 10.80 29.11
N ILE A 889 15.63 11.09 28.99
CA ILE A 889 16.20 11.79 27.87
C ILE A 889 16.58 10.74 26.84
N ILE A 890 16.04 10.84 25.63
CA ILE A 890 16.33 9.96 24.50
C ILE A 890 17.30 10.72 23.59
N GLU A 891 18.57 10.36 23.60
CA GLU A 891 19.62 11.04 22.83
C GLU A 891 20.12 10.10 21.72
N PRO A 892 20.21 10.57 20.45
CA PRO A 892 20.78 9.76 19.39
C PRO A 892 22.25 9.45 19.75
N VAL A 893 22.64 8.21 19.53
CA VAL A 893 24.06 7.84 19.59
C VAL A 893 24.70 8.42 18.34
N ASN A 894 25.43 9.56 18.51
CA ASN A 894 26.22 10.10 17.42
C ASN A 894 27.29 9.09 17.04
N THR A 895 27.04 8.34 16.00
CA THR A 895 28.09 7.68 15.26
C THR A 895 28.81 8.78 14.48
N GLU A 896 29.82 9.42 15.06
CA GLU A 896 30.83 10.05 14.22
C GLU A 896 31.24 8.99 13.22
N LYS A 897 31.31 9.37 11.96
CA LYS A 897 31.53 8.55 10.78
C LYS A 897 32.45 7.37 11.07
N ALA A 898 31.87 6.28 11.55
CA ALA A 898 32.58 5.07 11.87
C ALA A 898 33.26 4.62 10.58
N VAL A 899 34.54 4.40 10.62
CA VAL A 899 35.27 3.82 9.49
C VAL A 899 34.62 2.46 9.22
N SER A 900 33.98 2.29 8.07
CA SER A 900 33.31 1.03 7.73
C SER A 900 34.28 -0.12 7.95
N GLY A 901 33.89 -1.10 8.76
CA GLY A 901 34.74 -2.22 9.14
C GLY A 901 35.47 -2.08 10.50
N ASP A 902 35.49 -0.90 11.11
CA ASP A 902 36.05 -0.69 12.44
C ASP A 902 35.06 -1.20 13.51
N VAL A 903 35.14 -2.48 13.83
CA VAL A 903 34.26 -3.16 14.80
C VAL A 903 34.74 -3.09 16.24
N ASN A 904 35.98 -2.72 16.45
CA ASN A 904 36.57 -2.55 17.78
C ASN A 904 36.51 -1.08 18.25
N ALA A 905 36.11 -0.14 17.34
CA ALA A 905 35.97 1.29 17.56
C ALA A 905 37.31 1.97 18.03
N ASP A 906 38.45 1.54 17.48
CA ASP A 906 39.76 2.18 17.75
C ASP A 906 40.07 3.31 16.77
N GLY A 907 39.18 3.58 15.80
CA GLY A 907 39.29 4.64 14.81
C GLY A 907 40.05 4.25 13.54
N ALA A 908 40.44 3.01 13.41
CA ALA A 908 41.11 2.47 12.24
C ALA A 908 40.39 1.19 11.73
N PHE A 909 40.40 1.00 10.41
CA PHE A 909 39.97 -0.28 9.86
C PHE A 909 41.19 -1.10 9.50
N ASP A 910 41.49 -2.11 10.31
CA ASP A 910 42.68 -2.94 10.14
C ASP A 910 42.47 -4.43 10.49
N ILE A 911 43.55 -5.20 10.56
CA ILE A 911 43.49 -6.64 10.82
C ILE A 911 42.90 -6.97 12.20
N SER A 912 42.95 -6.02 13.17
CA SER A 912 42.41 -6.22 14.51
C SER A 912 40.89 -6.33 14.49
N ASP A 913 40.24 -5.61 13.55
CA ASP A 913 38.81 -5.68 13.34
C ASP A 913 38.37 -7.04 12.81
N ALA A 914 39.08 -7.53 11.81
CA ALA A 914 38.80 -8.88 11.27
C ALA A 914 38.96 -9.98 12.32
N VAL A 915 39.94 -9.82 13.25
CA VAL A 915 40.14 -10.74 14.37
C VAL A 915 39.06 -10.58 15.43
N THR A 916 38.61 -9.35 15.69
CA THR A 916 37.51 -9.04 16.63
C THR A 916 36.18 -9.57 16.11
N LEU A 917 35.87 -9.36 14.85
CA LEU A 917 34.68 -9.92 14.19
C LEU A 917 34.71 -11.46 14.19
N GLN A 918 35.84 -12.06 13.87
CA GLN A 918 36.01 -13.51 13.93
C GLN A 918 35.82 -14.09 15.33
N LYS A 919 36.29 -13.40 16.37
CA LYS A 919 36.08 -13.79 17.76
C LYS A 919 34.63 -13.72 18.16
N TYR A 920 33.93 -12.69 17.73
CA TYR A 920 32.49 -12.51 17.96
C TYR A 920 31.68 -13.66 17.36
N ILE A 921 31.88 -13.99 16.10
CA ILE A 921 31.19 -15.08 15.40
C ILE A 921 31.45 -16.46 16.08
N LEU A 922 32.60 -16.62 16.67
CA LEU A 922 32.97 -17.83 17.46
C LEU A 922 32.43 -17.80 18.90
N GLY A 923 31.66 -16.79 19.29
CA GLY A 923 31.15 -16.63 20.66
C GLY A 923 32.23 -16.36 21.70
N LYS A 924 33.39 -15.84 21.29
CA LYS A 924 34.58 -15.60 22.16
C LYS A 924 34.93 -14.13 22.37
N GLY A 925 34.05 -13.23 21.95
CA GLY A 925 34.25 -11.79 22.04
C GLY A 925 32.97 -10.99 21.84
N SER A 926 33.04 -9.68 22.02
CA SER A 926 31.98 -8.72 21.74
C SER A 926 32.45 -7.72 20.70
N LEU A 927 31.52 -7.14 19.93
CA LEU A 927 31.76 -6.01 19.05
C LEU A 927 31.48 -4.71 19.82
N VAL A 928 32.24 -3.69 19.58
CA VAL A 928 31.96 -2.35 20.08
C VAL A 928 31.03 -1.63 19.13
N ASN A 929 31.17 -1.89 17.83
CA ASN A 929 30.33 -1.35 16.81
C ASN A 929 29.78 -2.49 15.93
N PHE A 930 28.54 -2.87 16.17
CA PHE A 930 27.88 -3.99 15.48
C PHE A 930 27.65 -3.67 14.00
N SER A 931 27.12 -2.49 13.69
CA SER A 931 26.81 -2.10 12.31
C SER A 931 28.03 -2.06 11.39
N ASN A 932 29.22 -1.83 11.93
CA ASN A 932 30.47 -1.89 11.17
C ASN A 932 30.92 -3.32 10.87
N GLY A 933 30.31 -4.31 11.52
CA GLY A 933 30.62 -5.72 11.34
C GLY A 933 29.85 -6.39 10.22
N ASP A 934 28.69 -5.85 9.85
CA ASP A 934 27.89 -6.30 8.71
C ASP A 934 28.44 -5.67 7.44
N MET A 935 29.38 -6.36 6.83
CA MET A 935 30.14 -5.86 5.68
C MET A 935 29.45 -6.09 4.34
N ASN A 936 28.38 -6.87 4.36
CA ASN A 936 27.59 -7.22 3.17
C ASN A 936 26.16 -6.62 3.23
N ASN A 937 25.81 -5.94 4.33
CA ASN A 937 24.54 -5.29 4.61
C ASN A 937 23.32 -6.25 4.54
N ASP A 938 23.49 -7.49 4.98
CA ASP A 938 22.39 -8.48 5.03
C ASP A 938 21.74 -8.55 6.44
N ASN A 939 22.12 -7.66 7.36
CA ASN A 939 21.71 -7.59 8.76
C ASN A 939 22.04 -8.84 9.59
N ILE A 940 22.95 -9.68 9.13
CA ILE A 940 23.44 -10.87 9.82
C ILE A 940 24.95 -10.79 9.88
N ILE A 941 25.52 -10.80 11.09
CA ILE A 941 26.98 -10.90 11.22
C ILE A 941 27.41 -12.36 11.22
N ASP A 942 28.07 -12.77 10.14
CA ASP A 942 28.52 -14.14 9.94
C ASP A 942 29.89 -14.24 9.24
N ILE A 943 30.23 -15.44 8.76
CA ILE A 943 31.53 -15.70 8.12
C ILE A 943 31.71 -14.94 6.78
N PHE A 944 30.60 -14.52 6.15
CA PHE A 944 30.66 -13.77 4.91
C PHE A 944 31.18 -12.35 5.16
N ASP A 945 30.85 -11.74 6.32
CA ASP A 945 31.38 -10.45 6.72
C ASP A 945 32.87 -10.49 7.01
N VAL A 946 33.33 -11.49 7.74
CA VAL A 946 34.78 -11.71 7.93
C VAL A 946 35.50 -11.89 6.60
N THR A 947 34.83 -12.52 5.64
CA THR A 947 35.39 -12.74 4.30
C THR A 947 35.42 -11.43 3.50
N ALA A 948 34.37 -10.60 3.61
CA ALA A 948 34.31 -9.27 3.01
C ALA A 948 35.38 -8.34 3.61
N MET A 949 35.48 -8.31 4.94
CA MET A 949 36.48 -7.57 5.69
C MET A 949 37.90 -7.92 5.27
N LYS A 950 38.22 -9.21 5.21
CA LYS A 950 39.53 -9.72 4.76
C LYS A 950 39.84 -9.41 3.28
N LYS A 951 38.85 -9.22 2.43
CA LYS A 951 39.04 -8.79 1.04
C LYS A 951 39.42 -7.31 0.98
N LEU A 952 38.85 -6.48 1.83
CA LEU A 952 39.13 -5.04 1.87
C LEU A 952 40.48 -4.71 2.54
N LEU A 953 40.97 -5.59 3.42
CA LEU A 953 42.27 -5.46 4.08
C LEU A 953 43.47 -5.99 3.24
N LYS A 954 43.23 -6.55 2.07
CA LYS A 954 44.24 -6.97 1.08
C LYS A 954 44.57 -5.88 0.10
#